data_89a0534caf1587cb154e14de6d78ba0c
#
_entry.id   89a0534caf1587cb154e14de6d78ba0c
#
_cell.length_a   1.000
_cell.length_b   1.000
_cell.length_c   1.000
_cell.angle_alpha   90.00
_cell.angle_beta   90.00
_cell.angle_gamma   90.00
#
_symmetry.space_group_name_H-M   'P 1'
#
loop_
_entity.id
_entity.type
_entity.pdbx_description
1 polymer ?
#
loop_
_entity_poly.entity_id
_entity_poly.type
_entity_poly.pdbx_seq_one_letter_code
_entity_poly.pdbx_strand_id
1 'polypeptide(L)'
;MPSWNLLVTASLAYVAFLFAIAFWAERRAKAGRHGWLRSPYVYTLSLSVYCTAWTFYGAVGSAARGGLEFLPIYLGPTLVFVAWYFLPRKLIRIGQTQRITSIADLISSRYGKSGLLGVAVTLLAVIGSTPYIALQLKSLTLSFSAFAAEEGSHAPAMGPAATALWVAAGLAAFTILFGTRNVDANERHHGVVAAIAVEAVVKLMALLAVGGFVVWGLFPGPAAVFAQMPPHIAEADAIFTPRWVTLTFLAAAAIICLPRMFQVLVVEATDERQLATAAWAFPLYLALISLFVLPIAIAGIATQGAEANPDLFVLSVPLAAGQHGLALFAFLGGFSAATSMVIVATIALSTMVSNHVIIPLWLHWGDGASRHGDLRRVLLLSRRLSIIAILGLGYLYFLVSAPRALAAIGLISFAGMAQVAPALIGALYWRGATRAGALAGLAGGFVIWAYTLFLPSFEGAVVMSLDTIEHGLLDIAALRPRALFGLDGLDPLVHSIFWSMVANVGLFVGVSLATTPRPLEEFQAAQFVDVFRLSAASPGLVERSAAAEDLLALANRILGPEPAQTLFAREARRQGKAAGLPDATDGFIQSLERELAGSVGAASAHELVSQLAGRGTVSVDGLMRIADETLQLIDAKRSLERQSRELEETASQLREANAALKRMDALKDAFLSQVSHELRTPMTSIRSFAEILGDMPDVSTENAKRFLGIIREESQRLTRLLDEILDLSFLESGRVTFNIDRVRLVDVIDRALASTEGLLTASDIAVARAYQGSDLAVETDFDRVAQVVINLVSNAVKYGCGEVPELTISVGESESGAHIDVSDHGPGIPAGERDEIFEKFARLGEANLAGSAGLGLPISREIMRNLGGDLILLPGGAGATFRVILPRRAALSGAAADADPDRSRTRAAN
;
A
#
# COMPACT_ATOMS: atom_id res chain seq x y z
N MET A 1 -37.99 36.30 -12.24
CA MET A 1 -37.48 35.35 -11.22
C MET A 1 -38.23 34.05 -11.33
N PRO A 2 -37.57 32.90 -11.10
CA PRO A 2 -38.26 31.60 -11.10
C PRO A 2 -39.24 31.56 -9.93
N SER A 3 -40.52 31.50 -10.20
CA SER A 3 -41.54 31.35 -9.16
C SER A 3 -41.46 29.98 -8.49
N TRP A 4 -41.95 29.87 -7.25
CA TRP A 4 -42.08 28.58 -6.53
C TRP A 4 -42.71 27.50 -7.40
N ASN A 5 -43.76 27.87 -8.14
CA ASN A 5 -44.44 26.97 -9.06
C ASN A 5 -43.54 26.49 -10.20
N LEU A 6 -42.61 27.33 -10.66
CA LEU A 6 -41.65 26.94 -11.70
C LEU A 6 -40.63 25.92 -11.17
N LEU A 7 -40.13 26.10 -9.93
CA LEU A 7 -39.21 25.16 -9.30
C LEU A 7 -39.85 23.80 -9.09
N VAL A 8 -41.07 23.77 -8.54
CA VAL A 8 -41.82 22.52 -8.37
C VAL A 8 -42.12 21.87 -9.72
N THR A 9 -42.56 22.66 -10.70
CA THR A 9 -42.82 22.12 -12.06
C THR A 9 -41.54 21.59 -12.70
N ALA A 10 -40.44 22.30 -12.62
CA ALA A 10 -39.15 21.85 -13.14
C ALA A 10 -38.65 20.58 -12.46
N SER A 11 -38.80 20.49 -11.12
CA SER A 11 -38.48 19.26 -10.36
C SER A 11 -39.33 18.07 -10.80
N LEU A 12 -40.65 18.28 -10.91
CA LEU A 12 -41.56 17.20 -11.33
C LEU A 12 -41.30 16.78 -12.78
N ALA A 13 -41.07 17.75 -13.69
CA ALA A 13 -40.70 17.46 -15.08
C ALA A 13 -39.38 16.69 -15.18
N TYR A 14 -38.38 17.08 -14.37
CA TYR A 14 -37.11 16.36 -14.30
C TYR A 14 -37.25 14.93 -13.76
N VAL A 15 -38.03 14.75 -12.70
CA VAL A 15 -38.36 13.42 -12.16
C VAL A 15 -39.08 12.57 -13.19
N ALA A 16 -40.07 13.15 -13.91
CA ALA A 16 -40.79 12.46 -14.99
C ALA A 16 -39.86 12.06 -16.15
N PHE A 17 -38.87 12.90 -16.48
CA PHE A 17 -37.85 12.61 -17.48
C PHE A 17 -36.97 11.45 -17.05
N LEU A 18 -36.47 11.44 -15.83
CA LEU A 18 -35.68 10.31 -15.28
C LEU A 18 -36.51 9.02 -15.24
N PHE A 19 -37.79 9.15 -14.93
CA PHE A 19 -38.75 8.07 -14.98
C PHE A 19 -38.88 7.46 -16.36
N ALA A 20 -39.01 8.30 -17.37
CA ALA A 20 -39.10 7.86 -18.76
C ALA A 20 -37.84 7.12 -19.23
N ILE A 21 -36.65 7.62 -18.81
CA ILE A 21 -35.36 6.96 -19.06
C ILE A 21 -35.29 5.59 -18.38
N ALA A 22 -35.61 5.54 -17.08
CA ALA A 22 -35.58 4.30 -16.33
C ALA A 22 -36.51 3.25 -16.93
N PHE A 23 -37.76 3.64 -17.27
CA PHE A 23 -38.72 2.75 -17.88
C PHE A 23 -38.29 2.27 -19.29
N TRP A 24 -37.77 3.17 -20.10
CA TRP A 24 -37.27 2.84 -21.43
C TRP A 24 -36.07 1.87 -21.37
N ALA A 25 -35.14 2.10 -20.46
CA ALA A 25 -33.97 1.24 -20.24
C ALA A 25 -34.40 -0.16 -19.79
N GLU A 26 -35.33 -0.24 -18.83
CA GLU A 26 -35.89 -1.49 -18.33
C GLU A 26 -36.60 -2.29 -19.42
N ARG A 27 -37.41 -1.60 -20.23
CA ARG A 27 -38.15 -2.22 -21.36
C ARG A 27 -37.18 -2.78 -22.41
N ARG A 28 -36.08 -2.04 -22.69
CA ARG A 28 -35.05 -2.51 -23.64
C ARG A 28 -34.25 -3.68 -23.08
N ALA A 29 -33.94 -3.66 -21.78
CA ALA A 29 -33.29 -4.76 -21.10
C ALA A 29 -34.14 -6.05 -21.20
N LYS A 30 -35.44 -5.97 -20.91
CA LYS A 30 -36.39 -7.11 -21.03
C LYS A 30 -36.51 -7.62 -22.48
N ALA A 31 -36.31 -6.77 -23.49
CA ALA A 31 -36.28 -7.15 -24.91
C ALA A 31 -34.91 -7.72 -25.35
N GLY A 32 -33.98 -8.03 -24.42
CA GLY A 32 -32.66 -8.61 -24.71
C GLY A 32 -31.64 -7.63 -25.34
N ARG A 33 -31.96 -6.35 -25.42
CA ARG A 33 -31.09 -5.30 -26.02
C ARG A 33 -30.23 -4.62 -24.95
N HIS A 34 -29.21 -5.35 -24.40
CA HIS A 34 -28.42 -4.91 -23.27
C HIS A 34 -27.15 -4.13 -23.66
N GLY A 35 -26.82 -3.96 -24.95
CA GLY A 35 -25.47 -3.53 -25.37
C GLY A 35 -24.94 -2.26 -24.71
N TRP A 36 -25.72 -1.17 -24.65
CA TRP A 36 -25.28 0.09 -24.07
C TRP A 36 -25.32 0.08 -22.52
N LEU A 37 -26.24 -0.68 -21.90
CA LEU A 37 -26.36 -0.82 -20.45
C LEU A 37 -25.17 -1.58 -19.83
N ARG A 38 -24.53 -2.44 -20.62
CA ARG A 38 -23.30 -3.16 -20.23
C ARG A 38 -22.04 -2.38 -20.52
N SER A 39 -22.16 -1.16 -21.06
CA SER A 39 -21.01 -0.30 -21.34
C SER A 39 -20.27 0.04 -20.06
N PRO A 40 -18.92 -0.07 -20.04
CA PRO A 40 -18.10 0.35 -18.92
C PRO A 40 -18.30 1.83 -18.53
N TYR A 41 -18.66 2.69 -19.48
CA TYR A 41 -18.94 4.11 -19.23
C TYR A 41 -20.23 4.32 -18.45
N VAL A 42 -21.32 3.58 -18.76
CA VAL A 42 -22.58 3.65 -18.01
C VAL A 42 -22.35 3.18 -16.57
N TYR A 43 -21.60 2.09 -16.38
CA TYR A 43 -21.19 1.64 -15.06
C TYR A 43 -20.37 2.71 -14.33
N THR A 44 -19.38 3.30 -14.98
CA THR A 44 -18.56 4.36 -14.37
C THR A 44 -19.38 5.58 -13.96
N LEU A 45 -20.30 6.02 -14.83
CA LEU A 45 -21.22 7.12 -14.51
C LEU A 45 -22.16 6.76 -13.37
N SER A 46 -22.61 5.51 -13.24
CA SER A 46 -23.44 5.11 -12.11
C SER A 46 -22.71 5.18 -10.76
N LEU A 47 -21.37 5.00 -10.71
CA LEU A 47 -20.57 5.21 -9.52
C LEU A 47 -20.63 6.65 -9.01
N SER A 48 -21.05 7.60 -9.86
CA SER A 48 -21.26 9.00 -9.46
C SER A 48 -22.37 9.21 -8.42
N VAL A 49 -23.11 8.15 -8.04
CA VAL A 49 -24.00 8.18 -6.86
C VAL A 49 -23.22 8.51 -5.58
N TYR A 50 -21.89 8.35 -5.59
CA TYR A 50 -20.98 8.88 -4.58
C TYR A 50 -21.11 10.40 -4.43
N CYS A 51 -21.19 11.12 -5.55
CA CYS A 51 -21.33 12.58 -5.62
C CYS A 51 -22.78 13.00 -5.35
N THR A 52 -23.09 13.33 -4.11
CA THR A 52 -24.40 13.70 -3.58
C THR A 52 -24.52 15.21 -3.40
N ALA A 53 -25.58 15.72 -2.77
CA ALA A 53 -25.69 17.11 -2.39
C ALA A 53 -24.51 17.59 -1.52
N TRP A 54 -23.87 16.70 -0.77
CA TRP A 54 -22.65 17.03 -0.06
C TRP A 54 -21.50 17.45 -1.01
N THR A 55 -21.25 16.70 -2.06
CA THR A 55 -20.22 17.03 -3.07
C THR A 55 -20.62 18.16 -3.98
N PHE A 56 -21.91 18.43 -4.15
CA PHE A 56 -22.43 19.47 -5.03
C PHE A 56 -22.49 20.84 -4.30
N TYR A 57 -23.02 20.89 -3.09
CA TYR A 57 -23.18 22.09 -2.27
C TYR A 57 -22.17 22.15 -1.13
N GLY A 58 -22.10 21.08 -0.34
CA GLY A 58 -21.30 21.03 0.87
C GLY A 58 -19.78 21.10 0.62
N ALA A 59 -19.29 20.68 -0.54
CA ALA A 59 -17.87 20.82 -0.90
C ALA A 59 -17.49 22.29 -1.07
N VAL A 60 -18.35 23.08 -1.72
CA VAL A 60 -18.15 24.54 -1.86
C VAL A 60 -18.20 25.23 -0.49
N GLY A 61 -19.15 24.84 0.35
CA GLY A 61 -19.22 25.34 1.72
C GLY A 61 -18.02 24.95 2.57
N SER A 62 -17.49 23.73 2.38
CA SER A 62 -16.27 23.28 3.05
C SER A 62 -15.05 24.04 2.56
N ALA A 63 -14.93 24.28 1.25
CA ALA A 63 -13.85 25.08 0.67
C ALA A 63 -13.86 26.53 1.16
N ALA A 64 -15.05 27.11 1.33
CA ALA A 64 -15.20 28.45 1.85
C ALA A 64 -14.80 28.58 3.34
N ARG A 65 -14.94 27.51 4.12
CA ARG A 65 -14.60 27.49 5.56
C ARG A 65 -13.17 27.05 5.85
N GLY A 66 -12.61 26.10 5.08
CA GLY A 66 -11.33 25.45 5.38
C GLY A 66 -10.43 25.23 4.16
N GLY A 67 -10.60 26.01 3.09
CA GLY A 67 -9.72 25.96 1.92
C GLY A 67 -9.70 24.56 1.29
N LEU A 68 -8.51 23.94 1.22
CA LEU A 68 -8.30 22.63 0.58
C LEU A 68 -8.77 21.42 1.39
N GLU A 69 -9.38 21.64 2.54
CA GLU A 69 -9.92 20.54 3.38
C GLU A 69 -11.04 19.74 2.70
N PHE A 70 -11.62 20.21 1.62
CA PHE A 70 -12.62 19.46 0.83
C PHE A 70 -12.01 18.37 -0.06
N LEU A 71 -10.72 18.46 -0.43
CA LEU A 71 -10.06 17.54 -1.37
C LEU A 71 -10.06 16.06 -0.93
N PRO A 72 -9.85 15.70 0.35
CA PRO A 72 -9.88 14.32 0.83
C PRO A 72 -11.08 13.51 0.37
N ILE A 73 -12.25 14.14 0.24
CA ILE A 73 -13.49 13.49 -0.18
C ILE A 73 -13.42 12.96 -1.62
N TYR A 74 -12.64 13.60 -2.47
CA TYR A 74 -12.39 13.14 -3.84
C TYR A 74 -11.16 12.25 -3.92
N LEU A 75 -10.15 12.51 -3.07
CA LEU A 75 -8.90 11.75 -3.03
C LEU A 75 -9.11 10.33 -2.52
N GLY A 76 -9.88 10.14 -1.44
CA GLY A 76 -10.14 8.81 -0.86
C GLY A 76 -10.66 7.79 -1.88
N PRO A 77 -11.77 8.06 -2.58
CA PRO A 77 -12.28 7.20 -3.65
C PRO A 77 -11.29 7.02 -4.81
N THR A 78 -10.56 8.07 -5.19
CA THR A 78 -9.54 7.99 -6.23
C THR A 78 -8.47 6.97 -5.86
N LEU A 79 -7.97 6.97 -4.62
CA LEU A 79 -7.00 5.99 -4.14
C LEU A 79 -7.54 4.55 -4.18
N VAL A 80 -8.81 4.35 -3.81
CA VAL A 80 -9.45 3.02 -3.90
C VAL A 80 -9.55 2.54 -5.35
N PHE A 81 -9.88 3.44 -6.29
CA PHE A 81 -9.95 3.07 -7.72
C PHE A 81 -8.59 2.93 -8.39
N VAL A 82 -7.56 3.65 -7.95
CA VAL A 82 -6.16 3.38 -8.34
C VAL A 82 -5.74 1.98 -7.87
N ALA A 83 -6.15 1.58 -6.67
CA ALA A 83 -5.92 0.25 -6.12
C ALA A 83 -6.98 -0.79 -6.55
N TRP A 84 -7.70 -0.58 -7.65
CA TRP A 84 -8.85 -1.39 -8.08
C TRP A 84 -8.55 -2.88 -8.22
N TYR A 85 -7.34 -3.24 -8.60
CA TYR A 85 -6.92 -4.63 -8.78
C TYR A 85 -6.95 -5.44 -7.48
N PHE A 86 -6.61 -4.82 -6.37
CA PHE A 86 -6.55 -5.49 -5.07
C PHE A 86 -7.94 -5.59 -4.44
N LEU A 87 -8.65 -4.50 -4.24
CA LEU A 87 -9.86 -4.47 -3.41
C LEU A 87 -11.16 -4.51 -4.23
N PRO A 88 -11.50 -3.56 -5.12
CA PRO A 88 -12.76 -3.57 -5.88
C PRO A 88 -12.93 -4.81 -6.75
N ARG A 89 -11.88 -5.28 -7.42
CA ARG A 89 -11.91 -6.48 -8.25
C ARG A 89 -12.29 -7.72 -7.44
N LYS A 90 -11.69 -7.87 -6.27
CA LYS A 90 -11.98 -9.00 -5.38
C LYS A 90 -13.41 -8.96 -4.86
N LEU A 91 -13.90 -7.77 -4.48
CA LEU A 91 -15.28 -7.58 -4.04
C LEU A 91 -16.30 -7.97 -5.12
N ILE A 92 -16.11 -7.51 -6.36
CA ILE A 92 -17.00 -7.86 -7.47
C ILE A 92 -16.96 -9.35 -7.76
N ARG A 93 -15.78 -9.97 -7.76
CA ARG A 93 -15.64 -11.42 -7.98
C ARG A 93 -16.38 -12.23 -6.94
N ILE A 94 -16.25 -11.88 -5.65
CA ILE A 94 -16.99 -12.50 -4.56
C ILE A 94 -18.49 -12.24 -4.72
N GLY A 95 -18.90 -11.00 -4.99
CA GLY A 95 -20.30 -10.63 -5.22
C GLY A 95 -20.97 -11.49 -6.28
N GLN A 96 -20.29 -11.71 -7.40
CA GLN A 96 -20.79 -12.54 -8.51
C GLN A 96 -20.80 -14.03 -8.19
N THR A 97 -19.72 -14.57 -7.56
CA THR A 97 -19.61 -16.01 -7.27
C THR A 97 -20.53 -16.45 -6.15
N GLN A 98 -20.73 -15.60 -5.15
CA GLN A 98 -21.58 -15.89 -3.97
C GLN A 98 -22.98 -15.30 -4.07
N ARG A 99 -23.32 -14.59 -5.15
CA ARG A 99 -24.61 -13.87 -5.35
C ARG A 99 -24.97 -12.97 -4.19
N ILE A 100 -24.00 -12.17 -3.75
CA ILE A 100 -24.14 -11.22 -2.65
C ILE A 100 -25.11 -10.09 -3.03
N THR A 101 -26.09 -9.83 -2.18
CA THR A 101 -27.14 -8.82 -2.39
C THR A 101 -26.90 -7.51 -1.65
N SER A 102 -26.01 -7.51 -0.66
CA SER A 102 -25.70 -6.34 0.17
C SER A 102 -24.40 -6.53 0.95
N ILE A 103 -23.89 -5.45 1.54
CA ILE A 103 -22.70 -5.53 2.41
C ILE A 103 -22.97 -6.40 3.67
N ALA A 104 -24.19 -6.34 4.23
CA ALA A 104 -24.58 -7.19 5.34
C ALA A 104 -24.58 -8.67 4.94
N ASP A 105 -25.03 -8.97 3.72
CA ASP A 105 -25.01 -10.31 3.16
C ASP A 105 -23.57 -10.83 2.94
N LEU A 106 -22.66 -9.97 2.46
CA LEU A 106 -21.25 -10.30 2.32
C LEU A 106 -20.62 -10.68 3.66
N ILE A 107 -20.76 -9.83 4.67
CA ILE A 107 -20.21 -10.06 6.01
C ILE A 107 -20.85 -11.30 6.64
N SER A 108 -22.20 -11.42 6.60
CA SER A 108 -22.91 -12.60 7.10
C SER A 108 -22.43 -13.90 6.44
N SER A 109 -22.30 -13.91 5.12
CA SER A 109 -21.88 -15.09 4.33
C SER A 109 -20.46 -15.53 4.68
N ARG A 110 -19.52 -14.59 4.75
CA ARG A 110 -18.12 -14.88 5.06
C ARG A 110 -17.91 -15.49 6.44
N TYR A 111 -18.64 -14.99 7.44
CA TYR A 111 -18.52 -15.43 8.83
C TYR A 111 -19.54 -16.51 9.20
N GLY A 112 -19.63 -17.56 8.37
CA GLY A 112 -20.43 -18.76 8.62
C GLY A 112 -21.94 -18.57 8.43
N LYS A 113 -22.35 -17.72 7.49
CA LYS A 113 -23.78 -17.40 7.19
C LYS A 113 -24.55 -16.97 8.43
N SER A 114 -23.92 -16.10 9.23
CA SER A 114 -24.42 -15.66 10.52
C SER A 114 -25.56 -14.63 10.38
N GLY A 115 -26.79 -15.03 10.70
CA GLY A 115 -27.93 -14.10 10.76
C GLY A 115 -27.72 -12.96 11.73
N LEU A 116 -27.08 -13.18 12.89
CA LEU A 116 -26.80 -12.15 13.88
C LEU A 116 -25.86 -11.05 13.35
N LEU A 117 -24.81 -11.44 12.62
CA LEU A 117 -23.93 -10.48 11.96
C LEU A 117 -24.66 -9.70 10.86
N GLY A 118 -25.51 -10.38 10.08
CA GLY A 118 -26.38 -9.72 9.10
C GLY A 118 -27.25 -8.65 9.72
N VAL A 119 -27.89 -8.97 10.86
CA VAL A 119 -28.71 -8.01 11.63
C VAL A 119 -27.84 -6.86 12.17
N ALA A 120 -26.70 -7.15 12.80
CA ALA A 120 -25.82 -6.14 13.37
C ALA A 120 -25.33 -5.13 12.31
N VAL A 121 -24.84 -5.62 11.16
CA VAL A 121 -24.42 -4.75 10.04
C VAL A 121 -25.60 -3.98 9.46
N THR A 122 -26.79 -4.58 9.38
CA THR A 122 -28.01 -3.90 8.88
C THR A 122 -28.43 -2.76 9.81
N LEU A 123 -28.46 -3.00 11.12
CA LEU A 123 -28.80 -1.95 12.10
C LEU A 123 -27.77 -0.81 12.08
N LEU A 124 -26.47 -1.16 12.05
CA LEU A 124 -25.40 -0.17 11.90
C LEU A 124 -25.55 0.64 10.61
N ALA A 125 -25.90 -0.02 9.49
CA ALA A 125 -26.09 0.64 8.21
C ALA A 125 -27.30 1.58 8.20
N VAL A 126 -28.42 1.18 8.80
CA VAL A 126 -29.63 2.03 8.91
C VAL A 126 -29.32 3.24 9.79
N ILE A 127 -28.80 3.04 11.00
CA ILE A 127 -28.48 4.13 11.93
C ILE A 127 -27.40 5.02 11.34
N GLY A 128 -26.32 4.44 10.82
CA GLY A 128 -25.20 5.16 10.23
C GLY A 128 -25.56 5.94 8.97
N SER A 129 -26.52 5.48 8.15
CA SER A 129 -26.95 6.19 6.94
C SER A 129 -28.05 7.23 7.20
N THR A 130 -28.73 7.19 8.34
CA THR A 130 -29.83 8.12 8.69
C THR A 130 -29.39 9.60 8.63
N PRO A 131 -28.24 10.04 9.20
CA PRO A 131 -27.80 11.42 9.09
C PRO A 131 -27.57 11.84 7.63
N TYR A 132 -27.09 10.91 6.79
CA TYR A 132 -26.81 11.22 5.38
C TYR A 132 -28.11 11.40 4.56
N ILE A 133 -29.17 10.66 4.88
CA ILE A 133 -30.50 10.87 4.29
C ILE A 133 -31.05 12.22 4.72
N ALA A 134 -30.95 12.54 6.02
CA ALA A 134 -31.36 13.84 6.54
C ALA A 134 -30.59 15.02 5.89
N LEU A 135 -29.29 14.83 5.60
CA LEU A 135 -28.48 15.80 4.85
C LEU A 135 -29.09 16.08 3.46
N GLN A 136 -29.54 15.06 2.73
CA GLN A 136 -30.16 15.26 1.42
C GLN A 136 -31.50 16.03 1.56
N LEU A 137 -32.33 15.70 2.55
CA LEU A 137 -33.57 16.45 2.82
C LEU A 137 -33.27 17.90 3.17
N LYS A 138 -32.25 18.15 4.01
CA LYS A 138 -31.79 19.49 4.38
C LYS A 138 -31.29 20.28 3.19
N SER A 139 -30.48 19.68 2.32
CA SER A 139 -29.94 20.34 1.14
C SER A 139 -31.04 20.75 0.16
N LEU A 140 -32.03 19.87 -0.07
CA LEU A 140 -33.21 20.19 -0.92
C LEU A 140 -34.02 21.32 -0.31
N THR A 141 -34.31 21.26 0.99
CA THR A 141 -35.07 22.29 1.70
C THR A 141 -34.38 23.64 1.62
N LEU A 142 -33.03 23.68 1.84
CA LEU A 142 -32.22 24.88 1.70
C LEU A 142 -32.21 25.40 0.27
N SER A 143 -32.16 24.52 -0.74
CA SER A 143 -32.19 24.90 -2.14
C SER A 143 -33.52 25.54 -2.54
N PHE A 144 -34.66 25.01 -2.05
CA PHE A 144 -35.99 25.64 -2.23
C PHE A 144 -36.08 27.00 -1.52
N SER A 145 -35.55 27.12 -0.28
CA SER A 145 -35.61 28.37 0.48
C SER A 145 -34.75 29.49 -0.13
N ALA A 146 -33.61 29.13 -0.80
CA ALA A 146 -32.78 30.12 -1.48
C ALA A 146 -33.52 30.93 -2.56
N PHE A 147 -34.44 30.29 -3.25
CA PHE A 147 -35.28 30.98 -4.24
C PHE A 147 -36.49 31.68 -3.62
N ALA A 148 -36.98 31.22 -2.47
CA ALA A 148 -38.13 31.83 -1.78
C ALA A 148 -37.77 33.16 -1.05
N ALA A 149 -36.52 33.33 -0.62
CA ALA A 149 -36.07 34.49 0.14
C ALA A 149 -36.02 35.78 -0.69
N GLU A 150 -35.93 35.67 -2.04
CA GLU A 150 -35.88 36.82 -2.94
C GLU A 150 -37.27 37.32 -3.41
N GLU A 151 -38.32 36.56 -3.18
CA GLU A 151 -39.68 36.93 -3.53
C GLU A 151 -40.35 37.63 -2.34
N GLY A 152 -40.50 38.94 -2.39
CA GLY A 152 -41.44 39.68 -1.52
C GLY A 152 -42.92 39.30 -1.73
N SER A 153 -43.23 38.03 -2.01
CA SER A 153 -44.52 37.53 -2.35
C SER A 153 -45.24 36.91 -1.15
N HIS A 154 -46.52 37.22 -0.96
CA HIS A 154 -47.43 36.72 0.04
C HIS A 154 -47.83 35.22 -0.17
N ALA A 155 -47.05 34.40 -0.84
CA ALA A 155 -47.28 32.98 -0.89
C ALA A 155 -46.97 32.43 0.51
N PRO A 156 -47.82 31.54 1.10
CA PRO A 156 -47.52 30.93 2.38
C PRO A 156 -46.27 30.04 2.17
N ALA A 157 -45.11 30.56 2.60
CA ALA A 157 -43.89 29.79 2.59
C ALA A 157 -44.11 28.58 3.49
N MET A 158 -44.19 27.39 2.89
CA MET A 158 -44.23 26.17 3.67
C MET A 158 -42.97 26.14 4.52
N GLY A 159 -43.09 25.97 5.82
CA GLY A 159 -41.95 25.92 6.71
C GLY A 159 -40.99 24.79 6.29
N PRO A 160 -39.69 24.88 6.66
CA PRO A 160 -38.66 23.89 6.27
C PRO A 160 -39.05 22.45 6.61
N ALA A 161 -39.74 22.22 7.72
CA ALA A 161 -40.23 20.90 8.15
C ALA A 161 -41.29 20.34 7.19
N ALA A 162 -42.24 21.17 6.76
CA ALA A 162 -43.26 20.74 5.82
C ALA A 162 -42.67 20.46 4.43
N THR A 163 -41.75 21.31 3.95
CA THR A 163 -41.00 21.07 2.69
C THR A 163 -40.24 19.76 2.72
N ALA A 164 -39.48 19.49 3.80
CA ALA A 164 -38.75 18.24 3.98
C ALA A 164 -39.69 17.02 4.01
N LEU A 165 -40.88 17.13 4.64
CA LEU A 165 -41.86 16.04 4.67
C LEU A 165 -42.39 15.70 3.26
N TRP A 166 -42.75 16.70 2.47
CA TRP A 166 -43.23 16.49 1.09
C TRP A 166 -42.17 15.95 0.18
N VAL A 167 -40.92 16.40 0.34
CA VAL A 167 -39.77 15.87 -0.39
C VAL A 167 -39.54 14.40 0.00
N ALA A 168 -39.54 14.06 1.30
CA ALA A 168 -39.40 12.69 1.78
C ALA A 168 -40.53 11.78 1.27
N ALA A 169 -41.76 12.26 1.30
CA ALA A 169 -42.91 11.51 0.77
C ALA A 169 -42.83 11.27 -0.73
N GLY A 170 -42.43 12.28 -1.50
CA GLY A 170 -42.16 12.16 -2.96
C GLY A 170 -41.07 11.16 -3.29
N LEU A 171 -39.97 11.20 -2.54
CA LEU A 171 -38.86 10.25 -2.69
C LEU A 171 -39.27 8.82 -2.30
N ALA A 172 -40.09 8.66 -1.25
CA ALA A 172 -40.64 7.36 -0.86
C ALA A 172 -41.52 6.77 -1.97
N ALA A 173 -42.43 7.57 -2.49
CA ALA A 173 -43.32 7.16 -3.57
C ALA A 173 -42.52 6.75 -4.82
N PHE A 174 -41.52 7.56 -5.23
CA PHE A 174 -40.65 7.26 -6.35
C PHE A 174 -39.86 5.97 -6.14
N THR A 175 -39.24 5.82 -4.96
CA THR A 175 -38.42 4.62 -4.64
C THR A 175 -39.28 3.35 -4.61
N ILE A 176 -40.51 3.41 -4.05
CA ILE A 176 -41.43 2.29 -4.04
C ILE A 176 -41.85 1.90 -5.48
N LEU A 177 -42.15 2.87 -6.34
CA LEU A 177 -42.55 2.60 -7.71
C LEU A 177 -41.48 1.93 -8.55
N PHE A 178 -40.18 2.26 -8.31
CA PHE A 178 -39.06 1.74 -9.09
C PHE A 178 -38.28 0.63 -8.40
N GLY A 179 -38.02 0.77 -7.10
CA GLY A 179 -37.12 -0.14 -6.36
C GLY A 179 -37.79 -1.43 -5.91
N THR A 180 -39.14 -1.57 -5.98
CA THR A 180 -39.84 -2.74 -5.44
C THR A 180 -40.70 -3.49 -6.45
N ARG A 181 -40.32 -3.50 -7.72
CA ARG A 181 -41.05 -4.22 -8.75
C ARG A 181 -40.81 -5.73 -8.75
N ASN A 182 -39.58 -6.15 -8.47
CA ASN A 182 -39.18 -7.55 -8.53
C ASN A 182 -38.67 -8.03 -7.17
N VAL A 183 -38.81 -9.31 -6.94
CA VAL A 183 -38.42 -9.95 -5.67
C VAL A 183 -36.94 -10.31 -5.65
N ASP A 184 -36.36 -10.64 -6.82
CA ASP A 184 -34.95 -10.96 -6.94
C ASP A 184 -34.10 -9.72 -6.69
N ALA A 185 -33.40 -9.70 -5.55
CA ALA A 185 -32.50 -8.62 -5.18
C ALA A 185 -31.23 -8.60 -6.04
N ASN A 186 -30.93 -9.71 -6.74
CA ASN A 186 -29.86 -9.81 -7.72
C ASN A 186 -30.34 -9.44 -9.16
N GLU A 187 -31.64 -9.18 -9.35
CA GLU A 187 -32.10 -8.61 -10.59
C GLU A 187 -31.56 -7.18 -10.72
N ARG A 188 -30.73 -6.99 -11.71
CA ARG A 188 -30.07 -5.70 -11.96
C ARG A 188 -31.12 -4.65 -12.28
N HIS A 189 -31.04 -3.54 -11.58
CA HIS A 189 -31.95 -2.42 -11.79
C HIS A 189 -31.48 -1.56 -12.96
N HIS A 190 -31.48 -2.14 -14.17
CA HIS A 190 -30.98 -1.47 -15.39
C HIS A 190 -31.60 -0.09 -15.59
N GLY A 191 -32.86 0.09 -15.24
CA GLY A 191 -33.53 1.38 -15.29
C GLY A 191 -32.93 2.39 -14.31
N VAL A 192 -32.66 1.98 -13.09
CA VAL A 192 -32.05 2.83 -12.05
C VAL A 192 -30.62 3.21 -12.43
N VAL A 193 -29.81 2.25 -12.89
CA VAL A 193 -28.43 2.50 -13.34
C VAL A 193 -28.40 3.50 -14.51
N ALA A 194 -29.31 3.37 -15.46
CA ALA A 194 -29.45 4.31 -16.57
C ALA A 194 -29.83 5.73 -16.13
N ALA A 195 -30.79 5.84 -15.21
CA ALA A 195 -31.20 7.13 -14.64
C ALA A 195 -30.04 7.81 -13.90
N ILE A 196 -29.32 7.07 -13.04
CA ILE A 196 -28.13 7.57 -12.33
C ILE A 196 -27.04 8.04 -13.30
N ALA A 197 -26.80 7.31 -14.40
CA ALA A 197 -25.82 7.72 -15.38
C ALA A 197 -26.17 9.05 -16.05
N VAL A 198 -27.47 9.31 -16.31
CA VAL A 198 -27.95 10.61 -16.82
C VAL A 198 -27.83 11.70 -15.74
N GLU A 199 -28.24 11.40 -14.52
CA GLU A 199 -28.07 12.31 -13.37
C GLU A 199 -26.61 12.70 -13.17
N ALA A 200 -25.66 11.77 -13.38
CA ALA A 200 -24.23 12.04 -13.33
C ALA A 200 -23.80 13.14 -14.31
N VAL A 201 -24.34 13.08 -15.54
CA VAL A 201 -24.04 14.09 -16.55
C VAL A 201 -24.66 15.42 -16.18
N VAL A 202 -25.93 15.43 -15.75
CA VAL A 202 -26.66 16.67 -15.41
C VAL A 202 -25.95 17.42 -14.27
N LYS A 203 -25.61 16.74 -13.16
CA LYS A 203 -24.94 17.41 -12.02
C LYS A 203 -23.53 17.88 -12.35
N LEU A 204 -22.78 17.11 -13.16
CA LEU A 204 -21.46 17.55 -13.64
C LEU A 204 -21.56 18.81 -14.49
N MET A 205 -22.43 18.79 -15.49
CA MET A 205 -22.62 19.93 -16.41
C MET A 205 -23.13 21.17 -15.67
N ALA A 206 -24.01 21.01 -14.69
CA ALA A 206 -24.50 22.11 -13.88
C ALA A 206 -23.38 22.77 -13.09
N LEU A 207 -22.53 21.99 -12.42
CA LEU A 207 -21.42 22.54 -11.63
C LEU A 207 -20.34 23.17 -12.52
N LEU A 208 -20.02 22.55 -13.65
CA LEU A 208 -19.10 23.11 -14.64
C LEU A 208 -19.63 24.41 -15.25
N ALA A 209 -20.94 24.51 -15.52
CA ALA A 209 -21.56 25.71 -16.06
C ALA A 209 -21.51 26.87 -15.04
N VAL A 210 -21.82 26.62 -13.76
CA VAL A 210 -21.68 27.61 -12.69
C VAL A 210 -20.21 28.04 -12.52
N GLY A 211 -19.29 27.10 -12.49
CA GLY A 211 -17.86 27.38 -12.39
C GLY A 211 -17.32 28.17 -13.58
N GLY A 212 -17.72 27.79 -14.79
CA GLY A 212 -17.41 28.53 -16.01
C GLY A 212 -17.94 29.96 -15.98
N PHE A 213 -19.20 30.15 -15.54
CA PHE A 213 -19.78 31.47 -15.35
C PHE A 213 -19.00 32.29 -14.30
N VAL A 214 -18.65 31.70 -13.17
CA VAL A 214 -17.86 32.38 -12.13
C VAL A 214 -16.52 32.84 -12.67
N VAL A 215 -15.77 32.00 -13.35
CA VAL A 215 -14.38 32.29 -13.76
C VAL A 215 -14.32 33.24 -14.94
N TRP A 216 -15.23 33.12 -15.92
CA TRP A 216 -15.17 33.92 -17.17
C TRP A 216 -16.35 34.85 -17.38
N GLY A 217 -17.46 34.70 -16.65
CA GLY A 217 -18.62 35.57 -16.75
C GLY A 217 -18.68 36.62 -15.63
N LEU A 218 -18.34 36.24 -14.40
CA LEU A 218 -18.34 37.15 -13.25
C LEU A 218 -16.97 37.80 -13.05
N PHE A 219 -15.89 37.09 -13.31
CA PHE A 219 -14.50 37.57 -13.26
C PHE A 219 -13.84 37.44 -14.64
N PRO A 220 -12.79 38.20 -14.95
CA PRO A 220 -12.11 38.19 -16.24
C PRO A 220 -11.11 37.01 -16.40
N GLY A 221 -11.20 35.96 -15.58
CA GLY A 221 -10.35 34.77 -15.66
C GLY A 221 -9.91 34.22 -14.31
N PRO A 222 -9.21 33.08 -14.29
CA PRO A 222 -8.83 32.40 -13.06
C PRO A 222 -7.97 33.27 -12.12
N ALA A 223 -7.00 33.99 -12.67
CA ALA A 223 -6.12 34.87 -11.87
C ALA A 223 -6.89 35.93 -11.07
N ALA A 224 -7.96 36.49 -11.66
CA ALA A 224 -8.79 37.49 -10.98
C ALA A 224 -9.63 36.89 -9.85
N VAL A 225 -10.09 35.64 -10.00
CA VAL A 225 -10.79 34.92 -8.92
C VAL A 225 -9.82 34.66 -7.76
N PHE A 226 -8.64 34.09 -8.05
CA PHE A 226 -7.65 33.77 -7.02
C PHE A 226 -7.03 35.03 -6.35
N ALA A 227 -7.04 36.16 -7.02
CA ALA A 227 -6.65 37.43 -6.41
C ALA A 227 -7.61 37.89 -5.28
N GLN A 228 -8.85 37.37 -5.26
CA GLN A 228 -9.84 37.60 -4.21
C GLN A 228 -9.79 36.56 -3.07
N MET A 229 -8.79 35.69 -3.08
CA MET A 229 -8.71 34.59 -2.11
C MET A 229 -8.48 35.12 -0.68
N PRO A 230 -9.36 34.83 0.27
CA PRO A 230 -9.20 35.23 1.65
C PRO A 230 -7.97 34.57 2.30
N PRO A 231 -7.27 35.23 3.25
CA PRO A 231 -6.07 34.68 3.89
C PRO A 231 -6.25 33.31 4.51
N HIS A 232 -7.38 33.03 5.15
CA HIS A 232 -7.67 31.77 5.81
C HIS A 232 -7.84 30.60 4.82
N ILE A 233 -8.10 30.86 3.54
CA ILE A 233 -8.13 29.83 2.48
C ILE A 233 -6.72 29.60 1.91
N ALA A 234 -5.88 30.63 1.91
CA ALA A 234 -4.52 30.59 1.36
C ALA A 234 -3.52 29.87 2.27
N GLU A 235 -3.85 29.67 3.55
CA GLU A 235 -2.98 28.99 4.50
C GLU A 235 -2.76 27.54 4.12
N ALA A 236 -1.52 27.20 3.75
CA ALA A 236 -1.12 25.87 3.28
C ALA A 236 -1.12 24.80 4.38
N ASP A 237 -1.27 25.17 5.65
CA ASP A 237 -1.19 24.27 6.81
C ASP A 237 -2.40 23.30 6.94
N ALA A 238 -3.41 23.45 6.07
CA ALA A 238 -4.58 22.57 6.07
C ALA A 238 -4.34 21.18 5.45
N ILE A 239 -3.19 20.95 4.77
CA ILE A 239 -2.87 19.70 4.09
C ILE A 239 -2.07 18.79 5.04
N PHE A 240 -2.38 17.48 5.03
CA PHE A 240 -1.78 16.45 5.89
C PHE A 240 -1.98 16.64 7.41
N THR A 241 -2.93 17.48 7.83
CA THR A 241 -3.37 17.53 9.22
C THR A 241 -4.03 16.19 9.63
N PRO A 242 -4.10 15.87 10.93
CA PRO A 242 -4.83 14.68 11.40
C PRO A 242 -6.28 14.62 10.88
N ARG A 243 -6.94 15.75 10.75
CA ARG A 243 -8.29 15.86 10.20
C ARG A 243 -8.30 15.53 8.71
N TRP A 244 -7.36 16.05 7.92
CA TRP A 244 -7.23 15.78 6.49
C TRP A 244 -7.01 14.28 6.20
N VAL A 245 -6.11 13.64 6.97
CA VAL A 245 -5.85 12.19 6.87
C VAL A 245 -7.10 11.38 7.23
N THR A 246 -7.80 11.77 8.32
CA THR A 246 -9.04 11.14 8.76
C THR A 246 -10.13 11.26 7.69
N LEU A 247 -10.28 12.42 7.05
CA LEU A 247 -11.24 12.63 5.96
C LEU A 247 -10.91 11.75 4.75
N THR A 248 -9.64 11.62 4.39
CA THR A 248 -9.20 10.74 3.29
C THR A 248 -9.53 9.27 3.59
N PHE A 249 -9.25 8.81 4.82
CA PHE A 249 -9.61 7.46 5.26
C PHE A 249 -11.13 7.24 5.22
N LEU A 250 -11.92 8.16 5.75
CA LEU A 250 -13.37 8.06 5.75
C LEU A 250 -13.96 8.03 4.34
N ALA A 251 -13.43 8.85 3.44
CA ALA A 251 -13.86 8.88 2.04
C ALA A 251 -13.51 7.58 1.31
N ALA A 252 -12.33 7.00 1.57
CA ALA A 252 -11.92 5.70 1.05
C ALA A 252 -12.79 4.56 1.62
N ALA A 253 -13.08 4.57 2.92
CA ALA A 253 -13.99 3.61 3.54
C ALA A 253 -15.42 3.74 3.00
N ALA A 254 -15.90 4.96 2.78
CA ALA A 254 -17.24 5.24 2.29
C ALA A 254 -17.52 4.61 0.91
N ILE A 255 -16.56 4.60 -0.01
CA ILE A 255 -16.73 4.05 -1.36
C ILE A 255 -16.99 2.52 -1.35
N ILE A 256 -16.53 1.82 -0.32
CA ILE A 256 -16.67 0.36 -0.19
C ILE A 256 -17.70 -0.06 0.86
N CYS A 257 -17.91 0.73 1.92
CA CYS A 257 -18.74 0.37 3.06
C CYS A 257 -20.16 0.94 3.01
N LEU A 258 -20.39 2.06 2.32
CA LEU A 258 -21.75 2.61 2.22
C LEU A 258 -22.68 1.69 1.44
N PRO A 259 -23.87 1.37 1.94
CA PRO A 259 -24.82 0.44 1.28
C PRO A 259 -25.11 0.83 -0.17
N ARG A 260 -25.32 2.12 -0.44
CA ARG A 260 -25.56 2.62 -1.80
C ARG A 260 -24.35 2.41 -2.73
N MET A 261 -23.14 2.59 -2.21
CA MET A 261 -21.91 2.41 -3.00
C MET A 261 -21.66 0.93 -3.24
N PHE A 262 -21.86 0.10 -2.23
CA PHE A 262 -21.79 -1.35 -2.36
C PHE A 262 -22.78 -1.89 -3.39
N GLN A 263 -24.02 -1.36 -3.38
CA GLN A 263 -25.05 -1.70 -4.38
C GLN A 263 -24.54 -1.46 -5.80
N VAL A 264 -24.04 -0.25 -6.08
CA VAL A 264 -23.61 0.10 -7.45
C VAL A 264 -22.28 -0.55 -7.82
N LEU A 265 -21.32 -0.55 -6.88
CA LEU A 265 -19.97 -1.07 -7.13
C LEU A 265 -19.95 -2.59 -7.31
N VAL A 266 -20.72 -3.33 -6.51
CA VAL A 266 -20.62 -4.79 -6.41
C VAL A 266 -21.85 -5.49 -7.01
N VAL A 267 -23.06 -5.11 -6.58
CA VAL A 267 -24.29 -5.82 -6.94
C VAL A 267 -24.69 -5.56 -8.40
N GLU A 268 -24.59 -4.29 -8.85
CA GLU A 268 -24.96 -3.91 -10.22
C GLU A 268 -23.82 -4.19 -11.25
N ALA A 269 -22.61 -4.53 -10.80
CA ALA A 269 -21.49 -4.84 -11.67
C ALA A 269 -21.77 -6.08 -12.54
N THR A 270 -21.63 -5.94 -13.86
CA THR A 270 -21.88 -7.04 -14.80
C THR A 270 -20.64 -7.89 -15.08
N ASP A 271 -19.47 -7.27 -15.13
CA ASP A 271 -18.17 -7.90 -15.41
C ASP A 271 -17.07 -7.14 -14.68
N GLU A 272 -16.12 -7.86 -14.10
CA GLU A 272 -14.94 -7.26 -13.46
C GLU A 272 -14.11 -6.39 -14.44
N ARG A 273 -14.21 -6.63 -15.76
CA ARG A 273 -13.52 -5.84 -16.80
C ARG A 273 -13.98 -4.39 -16.84
N GLN A 274 -15.20 -4.10 -16.37
CA GLN A 274 -15.70 -2.72 -16.29
C GLN A 274 -14.86 -1.85 -15.35
N LEU A 275 -14.20 -2.47 -14.35
CA LEU A 275 -13.31 -1.76 -13.41
C LEU A 275 -12.10 -1.13 -14.11
N ALA A 276 -11.55 -1.74 -15.16
CA ALA A 276 -10.41 -1.17 -15.86
C ALA A 276 -10.72 0.23 -16.44
N THR A 277 -11.95 0.44 -16.92
CA THR A 277 -12.41 1.77 -17.36
C THR A 277 -12.73 2.67 -16.15
N ALA A 278 -13.41 2.14 -15.13
CA ALA A 278 -13.77 2.90 -13.94
C ALA A 278 -12.52 3.38 -13.17
N ALA A 279 -11.42 2.64 -13.20
CA ALA A 279 -10.18 2.96 -12.49
C ALA A 279 -9.56 4.31 -12.90
N TRP A 280 -9.75 4.75 -14.12
CA TRP A 280 -9.29 6.05 -14.59
C TRP A 280 -10.43 7.06 -14.82
N ALA A 281 -11.58 6.57 -15.33
CA ALA A 281 -12.67 7.47 -15.71
C ALA A 281 -13.46 8.01 -14.52
N PHE A 282 -13.55 7.24 -13.40
CA PHE A 282 -14.19 7.74 -12.20
C PHE A 282 -13.32 8.78 -11.45
N PRO A 283 -12.00 8.58 -11.24
CA PRO A 283 -11.12 9.64 -10.78
C PRO A 283 -11.15 10.90 -11.64
N LEU A 284 -11.19 10.76 -12.98
CA LEU A 284 -11.35 11.90 -13.88
C LEU A 284 -12.69 12.63 -13.66
N TYR A 285 -13.77 11.88 -13.49
CA TYR A 285 -15.07 12.47 -13.15
C TYR A 285 -15.02 13.25 -11.83
N LEU A 286 -14.36 12.68 -10.79
CA LEU A 286 -14.17 13.33 -9.50
C LEU A 286 -13.30 14.60 -9.61
N ALA A 287 -12.26 14.58 -10.42
CA ALA A 287 -11.45 15.75 -10.70
C ALA A 287 -12.23 16.85 -11.42
N LEU A 288 -13.05 16.48 -12.42
CA LEU A 288 -13.87 17.43 -13.15
C LEU A 288 -14.93 18.09 -12.26
N ILE A 289 -15.63 17.31 -11.43
CA ILE A 289 -16.68 17.86 -10.55
C ILE A 289 -16.09 18.72 -9.42
N SER A 290 -14.83 18.50 -9.03
CA SER A 290 -14.14 19.31 -8.02
C SER A 290 -13.44 20.55 -8.56
N LEU A 291 -13.30 20.69 -9.89
CA LEU A 291 -12.48 21.68 -10.56
C LEU A 291 -12.82 23.13 -10.17
N PHE A 292 -14.11 23.43 -10.07
CA PHE A 292 -14.58 24.79 -9.78
C PHE A 292 -15.07 24.99 -8.34
N VAL A 293 -14.90 24.01 -7.45
CA VAL A 293 -15.33 24.11 -6.04
C VAL A 293 -14.67 25.31 -5.37
N LEU A 294 -13.35 25.44 -5.46
CA LEU A 294 -12.61 26.53 -4.86
C LEU A 294 -12.90 27.89 -5.52
N PRO A 295 -12.91 28.04 -6.85
CA PRO A 295 -13.34 29.27 -7.52
C PRO A 295 -14.73 29.75 -7.11
N ILE A 296 -15.73 28.85 -7.03
CA ILE A 296 -17.09 29.20 -6.60
C ILE A 296 -17.11 29.65 -5.13
N ALA A 297 -16.34 28.98 -4.25
CA ALA A 297 -16.23 29.36 -2.85
C ALA A 297 -15.64 30.77 -2.66
N ILE A 298 -14.52 31.07 -3.36
CA ILE A 298 -13.88 32.40 -3.34
C ILE A 298 -14.84 33.47 -3.86
N ALA A 299 -15.48 33.25 -5.00
CA ALA A 299 -16.43 34.16 -5.57
C ALA A 299 -17.63 34.41 -4.64
N GLY A 300 -18.16 33.36 -4.00
CA GLY A 300 -19.25 33.50 -3.04
C GLY A 300 -18.89 34.40 -1.84
N ILE A 301 -17.70 34.18 -1.25
CA ILE A 301 -17.22 35.02 -0.16
C ILE A 301 -17.02 36.49 -0.62
N ALA A 302 -16.39 36.66 -1.79
CA ALA A 302 -16.09 38.00 -2.33
C ALA A 302 -17.36 38.80 -2.69
N THR A 303 -18.43 38.13 -3.15
CA THR A 303 -19.65 38.80 -3.63
C THR A 303 -20.76 38.91 -2.60
N GLN A 304 -20.85 37.98 -1.65
CA GLN A 304 -21.96 37.89 -0.71
C GLN A 304 -21.57 38.13 0.76
N GLY A 305 -20.25 38.15 1.04
CA GLY A 305 -19.71 38.37 2.38
C GLY A 305 -19.71 37.10 3.26
N ALA A 306 -19.17 37.25 4.47
CA ALA A 306 -18.95 36.13 5.41
C ALA A 306 -20.24 35.63 6.12
N GLU A 307 -21.32 36.43 6.11
CA GLU A 307 -22.59 36.06 6.76
C GLU A 307 -23.48 35.16 5.89
N ALA A 308 -23.21 35.10 4.57
CA ALA A 308 -23.97 34.27 3.66
C ALA A 308 -23.67 32.79 3.91
N ASN A 309 -24.70 31.94 3.71
CA ASN A 309 -24.50 30.49 3.87
C ASN A 309 -23.64 29.91 2.74
N PRO A 310 -22.39 29.50 3.02
CA PRO A 310 -21.49 29.04 1.97
C PRO A 310 -21.94 27.75 1.25
N ASP A 311 -22.76 26.94 1.89
CA ASP A 311 -23.32 25.71 1.27
C ASP A 311 -24.30 26.05 0.12
N LEU A 312 -24.74 27.32 -0.02
CA LEU A 312 -25.63 27.77 -1.08
C LEU A 312 -24.94 28.54 -2.21
N PHE A 313 -23.64 28.81 -2.14
CA PHE A 313 -22.91 29.63 -3.13
C PHE A 313 -23.10 29.13 -4.57
N VAL A 314 -23.25 27.81 -4.78
CA VAL A 314 -23.53 27.26 -6.12
C VAL A 314 -24.84 27.81 -6.70
N LEU A 315 -25.83 28.16 -5.86
CA LEU A 315 -27.13 28.73 -6.26
C LEU A 315 -27.13 30.24 -6.13
N SER A 316 -26.65 30.76 -5.02
CA SER A 316 -26.82 32.19 -4.66
C SER A 316 -25.93 33.10 -5.49
N VAL A 317 -24.73 32.63 -5.94
CA VAL A 317 -23.84 33.45 -6.80
C VAL A 317 -24.46 33.73 -8.17
N PRO A 318 -24.96 32.73 -8.91
CA PRO A 318 -25.67 33.05 -10.18
C PRO A 318 -26.98 33.80 -9.96
N LEU A 319 -27.73 33.54 -8.86
CA LEU A 319 -28.96 34.31 -8.54
C LEU A 319 -28.66 35.80 -8.32
N ALA A 320 -27.70 36.11 -7.47
CA ALA A 320 -27.28 37.51 -7.18
C ALA A 320 -26.78 38.25 -8.44
N ALA A 321 -26.20 37.51 -9.39
CA ALA A 321 -25.78 38.03 -10.69
C ALA A 321 -26.91 38.11 -11.74
N GLY A 322 -28.18 37.84 -11.36
CA GLY A 322 -29.34 37.86 -12.26
C GLY A 322 -29.43 36.70 -13.26
N GLN A 323 -28.58 35.69 -13.14
CA GLN A 323 -28.53 34.54 -14.05
C GLN A 323 -29.53 33.44 -13.66
N HIS A 324 -30.83 33.76 -13.70
CA HIS A 324 -31.90 32.90 -13.22
C HIS A 324 -31.95 31.52 -13.92
N GLY A 325 -31.65 31.47 -15.22
CA GLY A 325 -31.59 30.18 -15.96
C GLY A 325 -30.47 29.26 -15.48
N LEU A 326 -29.27 29.84 -15.21
CA LEU A 326 -28.12 29.10 -14.68
C LEU A 326 -28.39 28.63 -13.25
N ALA A 327 -29.01 29.47 -12.42
CA ALA A 327 -29.41 29.12 -11.06
C ALA A 327 -30.44 27.97 -11.04
N LEU A 328 -31.41 27.99 -11.95
CA LEU A 328 -32.36 26.88 -12.11
C LEU A 328 -31.65 25.59 -12.56
N PHE A 329 -30.68 25.67 -13.46
CA PHE A 329 -29.89 24.51 -13.90
C PHE A 329 -29.04 23.97 -12.75
N ALA A 330 -28.41 24.86 -11.96
CA ALA A 330 -27.68 24.48 -10.73
C ALA A 330 -28.60 23.83 -9.70
N PHE A 331 -29.82 24.35 -9.52
CA PHE A 331 -30.84 23.74 -8.65
C PHE A 331 -31.17 22.31 -9.11
N LEU A 332 -31.39 22.08 -10.43
CA LEU A 332 -31.65 20.74 -10.97
C LEU A 332 -30.44 19.82 -10.79
N GLY A 333 -29.21 20.32 -10.89
CA GLY A 333 -27.99 19.58 -10.61
C GLY A 333 -27.91 19.10 -9.16
N GLY A 334 -28.19 19.97 -8.20
CA GLY A 334 -28.21 19.65 -6.78
C GLY A 334 -29.41 18.75 -6.41
N PHE A 335 -30.57 18.99 -6.99
CA PHE A 335 -31.75 18.12 -6.86
C PHE A 335 -31.45 16.71 -7.35
N SER A 336 -30.84 16.58 -8.52
CA SER A 336 -30.34 15.32 -9.09
C SER A 336 -29.37 14.60 -8.14
N ALA A 337 -28.40 15.35 -7.58
CA ALA A 337 -27.41 14.80 -6.67
C ALA A 337 -27.99 14.25 -5.37
N ALA A 338 -29.04 14.90 -4.85
CA ALA A 338 -29.73 14.48 -3.63
C ALA A 338 -30.65 13.28 -3.88
N THR A 339 -31.45 13.31 -4.96
CA THR A 339 -32.46 12.30 -5.27
C THR A 339 -31.83 10.96 -5.62
N SER A 340 -30.79 10.92 -6.46
CA SER A 340 -30.11 9.67 -6.82
C SER A 340 -29.56 8.94 -5.61
N MET A 341 -28.97 9.69 -4.69
CA MET A 341 -28.45 9.12 -3.44
C MET A 341 -29.56 8.48 -2.61
N VAL A 342 -30.65 9.19 -2.35
CA VAL A 342 -31.71 8.71 -1.48
C VAL A 342 -32.38 7.46 -2.06
N ILE A 343 -32.62 7.44 -3.36
CA ILE A 343 -33.24 6.32 -4.05
C ILE A 343 -32.37 5.06 -3.89
N VAL A 344 -31.08 5.13 -4.23
CA VAL A 344 -30.19 3.97 -4.16
C VAL A 344 -29.94 3.53 -2.72
N ALA A 345 -29.75 4.49 -1.79
CA ALA A 345 -29.56 4.16 -0.38
C ALA A 345 -30.77 3.45 0.22
N THR A 346 -31.99 3.93 -0.06
CA THR A 346 -33.19 3.33 0.48
C THR A 346 -33.51 1.98 -0.16
N ILE A 347 -33.21 1.75 -1.44
CA ILE A 347 -33.28 0.43 -2.07
C ILE A 347 -32.31 -0.53 -1.38
N ALA A 348 -31.04 -0.17 -1.23
CA ALA A 348 -30.03 -1.01 -0.60
C ALA A 348 -30.39 -1.33 0.86
N LEU A 349 -30.72 -0.31 1.65
CA LEU A 349 -31.09 -0.47 3.07
C LEU A 349 -32.38 -1.27 3.23
N SER A 350 -33.41 -1.04 2.39
CA SER A 350 -34.68 -1.80 2.47
C SER A 350 -34.48 -3.27 2.14
N THR A 351 -33.56 -3.59 1.22
CA THR A 351 -33.13 -4.97 0.93
C THR A 351 -32.45 -5.60 2.14
N MET A 352 -31.52 -4.87 2.79
CA MET A 352 -30.85 -5.34 4.01
C MET A 352 -31.84 -5.59 5.15
N VAL A 353 -32.74 -4.63 5.43
CA VAL A 353 -33.78 -4.76 6.50
C VAL A 353 -34.70 -5.92 6.17
N SER A 354 -35.19 -6.03 4.95
CA SER A 354 -36.03 -7.13 4.52
C SER A 354 -35.36 -8.48 4.73
N ASN A 355 -34.13 -8.64 4.23
CA ASN A 355 -33.47 -9.94 4.19
C ASN A 355 -32.88 -10.39 5.53
N HIS A 356 -32.39 -9.45 6.36
CA HIS A 356 -31.69 -9.79 7.61
C HIS A 356 -32.51 -9.53 8.87
N VAL A 357 -33.61 -8.75 8.79
CA VAL A 357 -34.42 -8.45 9.96
C VAL A 357 -35.84 -9.02 9.80
N ILE A 358 -36.59 -8.59 8.77
CA ILE A 358 -38.02 -8.90 8.68
C ILE A 358 -38.25 -10.36 8.32
N ILE A 359 -37.54 -10.90 7.31
CA ILE A 359 -37.74 -12.30 6.89
C ILE A 359 -37.36 -13.28 8.00
N PRO A 360 -36.20 -13.18 8.68
CA PRO A 360 -35.89 -14.06 9.81
C PRO A 360 -36.89 -13.97 10.93
N LEU A 361 -37.36 -12.78 11.28
CA LEU A 361 -38.40 -12.58 12.29
C LEU A 361 -39.71 -13.25 11.88
N TRP A 362 -40.17 -13.04 10.64
CA TRP A 362 -41.37 -13.64 10.09
C TRP A 362 -41.30 -15.19 10.07
N LEU A 363 -40.15 -15.74 9.72
CA LEU A 363 -39.92 -17.20 9.76
C LEU A 363 -39.95 -17.76 11.18
N HIS A 364 -39.52 -16.98 12.17
CA HIS A 364 -39.43 -17.42 13.56
C HIS A 364 -40.78 -17.34 14.30
N TRP A 365 -41.60 -16.36 13.95
CA TRP A 365 -42.89 -16.12 14.63
C TRP A 365 -44.09 -16.71 13.88
N GLY A 366 -43.90 -17.19 12.65
CA GLY A 366 -45.00 -17.78 11.88
C GLY A 366 -45.33 -19.19 12.37
N ASP A 367 -46.50 -19.39 12.94
CA ASP A 367 -47.08 -20.72 13.20
C ASP A 367 -47.16 -21.55 11.92
N GLY A 368 -47.11 -22.90 12.05
CA GLY A 368 -47.04 -23.84 10.92
C GLY A 368 -48.13 -23.70 9.85
N ALA A 369 -49.25 -22.98 10.14
CA ALA A 369 -50.31 -22.60 9.17
C ALA A 369 -49.84 -21.57 8.13
N SER A 370 -48.82 -20.74 8.44
CA SER A 370 -48.21 -19.71 7.53
C SER A 370 -47.31 -20.33 6.46
N ARG A 371 -47.04 -21.65 6.49
CA ARG A 371 -46.21 -22.33 5.46
C ARG A 371 -46.80 -22.27 4.05
N HIS A 372 -48.07 -21.88 3.90
CA HIS A 372 -48.78 -21.71 2.63
C HIS A 372 -48.84 -20.25 2.13
N GLY A 373 -48.26 -19.27 2.87
CA GLY A 373 -48.26 -17.85 2.47
C GLY A 373 -47.30 -17.54 1.31
N ASP A 374 -47.72 -16.60 0.48
CA ASP A 374 -46.94 -16.06 -0.66
C ASP A 374 -45.76 -15.20 -0.14
N LEU A 375 -44.61 -15.80 0.05
CA LEU A 375 -43.39 -15.14 0.54
C LEU A 375 -43.02 -13.94 -0.33
N ARG A 376 -43.37 -13.97 -1.62
CA ARG A 376 -43.11 -12.86 -2.54
C ARG A 376 -43.86 -11.59 -2.11
N ARG A 377 -45.10 -11.71 -1.68
CA ARG A 377 -45.89 -10.55 -1.17
C ARG A 377 -45.31 -10.01 0.12
N VAL A 378 -44.86 -10.90 1.01
CA VAL A 378 -44.21 -10.48 2.27
C VAL A 378 -42.92 -9.72 1.96
N LEU A 379 -42.07 -10.22 1.05
CA LEU A 379 -40.84 -9.56 0.59
C LEU A 379 -41.13 -8.17 0.03
N LEU A 380 -42.07 -8.03 -0.86
CA LEU A 380 -42.39 -6.73 -1.48
C LEU A 380 -42.98 -5.75 -0.46
N LEU A 381 -43.85 -6.22 0.41
CA LEU A 381 -44.43 -5.39 1.48
C LEU A 381 -43.37 -4.95 2.48
N SER A 382 -42.48 -5.87 2.91
CA SER A 382 -41.40 -5.55 3.83
C SER A 382 -40.45 -4.51 3.27
N ARG A 383 -40.06 -4.61 2.00
CA ARG A 383 -39.24 -3.59 1.33
C ARG A 383 -39.92 -2.23 1.27
N ARG A 384 -41.20 -2.18 0.89
CA ARG A 384 -41.97 -0.93 0.84
C ARG A 384 -42.12 -0.25 2.21
N LEU A 385 -42.41 -1.01 3.24
CA LEU A 385 -42.51 -0.50 4.62
C LEU A 385 -41.13 -0.04 5.12
N SER A 386 -40.06 -0.78 4.80
CA SER A 386 -38.69 -0.38 5.14
C SER A 386 -38.27 0.92 4.48
N ILE A 387 -38.63 1.16 3.20
CA ILE A 387 -38.38 2.44 2.50
C ILE A 387 -39.05 3.60 3.26
N ILE A 388 -40.32 3.45 3.62
CA ILE A 388 -41.06 4.47 4.35
C ILE A 388 -40.41 4.71 5.74
N ALA A 389 -40.09 3.64 6.47
CA ALA A 389 -39.47 3.73 7.78
C ALA A 389 -38.08 4.41 7.74
N ILE A 390 -37.23 4.06 6.77
CA ILE A 390 -35.90 4.62 6.61
C ILE A 390 -35.95 6.13 6.28
N LEU A 391 -36.85 6.52 5.37
CA LEU A 391 -37.05 7.93 5.06
C LEU A 391 -37.71 8.68 6.24
N GLY A 392 -38.59 8.03 6.97
CA GLY A 392 -39.14 8.56 8.20
C GLY A 392 -38.07 8.81 9.28
N LEU A 393 -37.13 7.89 9.46
CA LEU A 393 -35.97 8.08 10.34
C LEU A 393 -35.10 9.24 9.89
N GLY A 394 -34.81 9.36 8.58
CA GLY A 394 -34.08 10.49 8.02
C GLY A 394 -34.81 11.83 8.25
N TYR A 395 -36.12 11.87 8.09
CA TYR A 395 -36.93 13.05 8.38
C TYR A 395 -36.95 13.39 9.89
N LEU A 396 -37.07 12.37 10.75
CA LEU A 396 -37.00 12.57 12.19
C LEU A 396 -35.64 13.13 12.62
N TYR A 397 -34.56 12.58 12.10
CA TYR A 397 -33.21 13.12 12.35
C TYR A 397 -33.09 14.56 11.88
N PHE A 398 -33.61 14.90 10.70
CA PHE A 398 -33.68 16.26 10.20
C PHE A 398 -34.37 17.23 11.16
N LEU A 399 -35.46 16.80 11.78
CA LEU A 399 -36.22 17.64 12.75
C LEU A 399 -35.49 17.88 14.07
N VAL A 400 -34.74 16.86 14.54
CA VAL A 400 -34.16 16.84 15.89
C VAL A 400 -32.68 17.27 15.87
N SER A 401 -31.99 17.13 14.74
CA SER A 401 -30.54 17.46 14.63
C SER A 401 -30.32 18.97 14.68
N ALA A 402 -29.21 19.35 15.34
CA ALA A 402 -28.77 20.75 15.38
C ALA A 402 -28.51 21.34 13.98
N PRO A 403 -28.63 22.67 13.81
CA PRO A 403 -28.34 23.36 12.56
C PRO A 403 -26.84 23.38 12.28
N ARG A 404 -26.34 22.31 11.67
CA ARG A 404 -24.91 22.18 11.25
C ARG A 404 -24.75 22.35 9.76
N ALA A 405 -23.51 22.64 9.33
CA ALA A 405 -23.13 22.60 7.92
C ALA A 405 -23.40 21.21 7.30
N LEU A 406 -23.74 21.16 6.02
CA LEU A 406 -24.02 19.92 5.30
C LEU A 406 -22.85 18.94 5.40
N ALA A 407 -21.63 19.41 5.29
CA ALA A 407 -20.44 18.57 5.39
C ALA A 407 -20.33 17.82 6.73
N ALA A 408 -20.59 18.50 7.85
CA ALA A 408 -20.49 17.92 9.18
C ALA A 408 -21.49 16.76 9.39
N ILE A 409 -22.72 16.90 8.89
CA ILE A 409 -23.74 15.84 8.97
C ILE A 409 -23.32 14.61 8.16
N GLY A 410 -22.75 14.82 6.96
CA GLY A 410 -22.27 13.72 6.11
C GLY A 410 -21.14 12.90 6.75
N LEU A 411 -20.21 13.57 7.43
CA LEU A 411 -19.06 12.93 8.08
C LEU A 411 -19.46 12.04 9.26
N ILE A 412 -20.53 12.36 9.99
CA ILE A 412 -21.10 11.48 11.03
C ILE A 412 -21.46 10.12 10.42
N SER A 413 -22.14 10.13 9.28
CA SER A 413 -22.51 8.91 8.55
C SER A 413 -21.31 8.13 8.04
N PHE A 414 -20.31 8.81 7.47
CA PHE A 414 -19.12 8.14 6.99
C PHE A 414 -18.35 7.45 8.11
N ALA A 415 -18.25 8.11 9.27
CA ALA A 415 -17.62 7.57 10.47
C ALA A 415 -18.34 6.31 10.99
N GLY A 416 -19.69 6.31 11.00
CA GLY A 416 -20.48 5.15 11.36
C GLY A 416 -20.31 3.98 10.40
N MET A 417 -20.33 4.23 9.10
CA MET A 417 -20.19 3.17 8.10
C MET A 417 -18.75 2.64 8.00
N ALA A 418 -17.75 3.46 8.35
CA ALA A 418 -16.35 3.01 8.41
C ALA A 418 -16.14 1.88 9.44
N GLN A 419 -17.04 1.73 10.43
CA GLN A 419 -16.98 0.63 11.39
C GLN A 419 -17.13 -0.76 10.74
N VAL A 420 -17.67 -0.86 9.54
CA VAL A 420 -17.76 -2.12 8.79
C VAL A 420 -16.41 -2.50 8.14
N ALA A 421 -15.52 -1.53 7.90
CA ALA A 421 -14.29 -1.73 7.14
C ALA A 421 -13.35 -2.80 7.72
N PRO A 422 -13.07 -2.91 9.03
CA PRO A 422 -12.20 -3.95 9.57
C PRO A 422 -12.74 -5.35 9.30
N ALA A 423 -14.03 -5.59 9.55
CA ALA A 423 -14.68 -6.87 9.27
C ALA A 423 -14.71 -7.19 7.76
N LEU A 424 -14.88 -6.18 6.89
CA LEU A 424 -14.86 -6.32 5.44
C LEU A 424 -13.47 -6.69 4.93
N ILE A 425 -12.42 -5.99 5.38
CA ILE A 425 -11.02 -6.29 4.98
C ILE A 425 -10.61 -7.67 5.50
N GLY A 426 -10.95 -7.99 6.76
CA GLY A 426 -10.75 -9.33 7.31
C GLY A 426 -11.47 -10.42 6.52
N ALA A 427 -12.68 -10.14 6.03
CA ALA A 427 -13.43 -11.05 5.18
C ALA A 427 -12.70 -11.38 3.87
N LEU A 428 -11.99 -10.41 3.31
CA LEU A 428 -11.31 -10.56 2.02
C LEU A 428 -9.92 -11.17 2.12
N TYR A 429 -9.17 -10.92 3.21
CA TYR A 429 -7.74 -11.22 3.25
C TYR A 429 -7.30 -12.09 4.42
N TRP A 430 -8.11 -12.25 5.46
CA TRP A 430 -7.70 -12.97 6.66
C TRP A 430 -8.55 -14.25 6.86
N ARG A 431 -7.97 -15.43 6.62
CA ARG A 431 -8.65 -16.72 6.80
C ARG A 431 -9.02 -16.99 8.26
N GLY A 432 -8.16 -16.61 9.21
CA GLY A 432 -8.34 -16.82 10.64
C GLY A 432 -9.36 -15.89 11.32
N ALA A 433 -9.94 -14.94 10.59
CA ALA A 433 -10.95 -14.04 11.13
C ALA A 433 -12.25 -14.81 11.49
N THR A 434 -12.73 -14.65 12.73
CA THR A 434 -13.88 -15.38 13.27
C THR A 434 -15.15 -14.51 13.35
N ARG A 435 -16.31 -15.17 13.39
CA ARG A 435 -17.60 -14.54 13.63
C ARG A 435 -17.63 -13.74 14.93
N ALA A 436 -17.07 -14.32 16.00
CA ALA A 436 -17.03 -13.69 17.32
C ALA A 436 -16.20 -12.40 17.27
N GLY A 437 -15.03 -12.43 16.62
CA GLY A 437 -14.19 -11.25 16.43
C GLY A 437 -14.89 -10.16 15.62
N ALA A 438 -15.53 -10.52 14.50
CA ALA A 438 -16.26 -9.57 13.67
C ALA A 438 -17.41 -8.89 14.45
N LEU A 439 -18.16 -9.65 15.25
CA LEU A 439 -19.26 -9.11 16.08
C LEU A 439 -18.70 -8.20 17.19
N ALA A 440 -17.64 -8.61 17.88
CA ALA A 440 -17.02 -7.83 18.94
C ALA A 440 -16.45 -6.50 18.42
N GLY A 441 -15.74 -6.54 17.29
CA GLY A 441 -15.19 -5.34 16.65
C GLY A 441 -16.29 -4.36 16.22
N LEU A 442 -17.30 -4.86 15.48
CA LEU A 442 -18.45 -4.04 15.06
C LEU A 442 -19.20 -3.43 16.25
N ALA A 443 -19.48 -4.21 17.31
CA ALA A 443 -20.19 -3.72 18.49
C ALA A 443 -19.37 -2.67 19.24
N GLY A 444 -18.07 -2.93 19.50
CA GLY A 444 -17.21 -1.97 20.19
C GLY A 444 -17.02 -0.67 19.41
N GLY A 445 -16.75 -0.78 18.11
CA GLY A 445 -16.62 0.39 17.25
C GLY A 445 -17.90 1.20 17.14
N PHE A 446 -19.06 0.52 17.01
CA PHE A 446 -20.38 1.16 16.98
C PHE A 446 -20.70 1.92 18.27
N VAL A 447 -20.49 1.29 19.43
CA VAL A 447 -20.76 1.91 20.73
C VAL A 447 -19.92 3.18 20.92
N ILE A 448 -18.64 3.12 20.62
CA ILE A 448 -17.76 4.28 20.77
C ILE A 448 -18.11 5.37 19.76
N TRP A 449 -18.33 5.04 18.49
CA TRP A 449 -18.79 6.00 17.49
C TRP A 449 -20.12 6.66 17.89
N ALA A 450 -21.08 5.86 18.35
CA ALA A 450 -22.37 6.38 18.76
C ALA A 450 -22.22 7.34 19.96
N TYR A 451 -21.42 6.97 20.96
CA TYR A 451 -21.19 7.75 22.16
C TYR A 451 -20.41 9.05 21.90
N THR A 452 -19.36 9.00 21.07
CA THR A 452 -18.44 10.13 20.88
C THR A 452 -18.87 11.09 19.77
N LEU A 453 -19.67 10.65 18.78
CA LEU A 453 -20.01 11.47 17.62
C LEU A 453 -21.51 11.53 17.28
N PHE A 454 -22.21 10.37 17.27
CA PHE A 454 -23.60 10.32 16.84
C PHE A 454 -24.55 10.92 17.86
N LEU A 455 -24.48 10.49 19.13
CA LEU A 455 -25.33 11.04 20.19
C LEU A 455 -25.06 12.52 20.49
N PRO A 456 -23.79 12.99 20.53
CA PRO A 456 -23.50 14.43 20.64
C PRO A 456 -23.98 15.27 19.45
N SER A 457 -24.37 14.66 18.33
CA SER A 457 -24.90 15.39 17.17
C SER A 457 -26.27 16.01 17.42
N PHE A 458 -26.99 15.59 18.43
CA PHE A 458 -28.27 16.12 18.82
C PHE A 458 -28.20 17.34 19.77
N GLU A 459 -27.04 17.76 20.23
CA GLU A 459 -26.70 18.98 21.01
C GLU A 459 -27.71 19.31 22.12
N GLY A 460 -27.80 18.43 23.12
CA GLY A 460 -28.66 18.68 24.29
C GLY A 460 -30.16 18.48 24.07
N ALA A 461 -30.57 18.09 22.83
CA ALA A 461 -31.94 17.62 22.63
C ALA A 461 -32.07 16.20 23.17
N VAL A 462 -33.20 15.85 23.71
CA VAL A 462 -33.79 14.57 24.12
C VAL A 462 -32.87 13.35 24.43
N VAL A 463 -31.69 13.19 23.76
CA VAL A 463 -30.89 11.94 23.78
C VAL A 463 -29.65 12.02 24.68
N MET A 464 -28.93 13.16 24.70
CA MET A 464 -27.74 13.35 25.51
C MET A 464 -27.72 14.80 26.02
N SER A 465 -27.61 14.99 27.34
CA SER A 465 -27.59 16.32 27.96
C SER A 465 -26.27 17.03 27.65
N LEU A 466 -26.30 18.36 27.64
CA LEU A 466 -25.07 19.18 27.53
C LEU A 466 -24.10 18.90 28.69
N ASP A 467 -24.65 18.68 29.86
CA ASP A 467 -23.90 18.32 31.06
C ASP A 467 -23.07 17.03 30.86
N THR A 468 -23.69 15.98 30.25
CA THR A 468 -22.96 14.75 29.91
C THR A 468 -21.86 14.98 28.87
N ILE A 469 -22.05 15.92 27.94
CA ILE A 469 -21.04 16.25 26.92
C ILE A 469 -19.85 16.97 27.56
N GLU A 470 -20.08 17.84 28.52
CA GLU A 470 -19.05 18.68 29.17
C GLU A 470 -18.34 17.99 30.34
N HIS A 471 -19.07 17.26 31.18
CA HIS A 471 -18.54 16.62 32.39
C HIS A 471 -18.34 15.11 32.27
N GLY A 472 -18.91 14.47 31.26
CA GLY A 472 -18.83 13.01 31.04
C GLY A 472 -20.00 12.26 31.63
N LEU A 473 -20.13 10.98 31.27
CA LEU A 473 -21.16 10.10 31.81
C LEU A 473 -20.91 9.91 33.34
N LEU A 474 -21.95 10.13 34.15
CA LEU A 474 -21.87 10.04 35.64
C LEU A 474 -20.80 10.98 36.24
N ASP A 475 -20.57 12.16 35.67
CA ASP A 475 -19.55 13.14 36.07
C ASP A 475 -18.12 12.62 36.07
N ILE A 476 -17.85 11.55 35.30
CA ILE A 476 -16.51 11.00 35.15
C ILE A 476 -15.81 11.71 33.99
N ALA A 477 -14.83 12.57 34.29
CA ALA A 477 -14.10 13.35 33.27
C ALA A 477 -13.41 12.49 32.20
N ALA A 478 -12.97 11.26 32.54
CA ALA A 478 -12.39 10.33 31.58
C ALA A 478 -13.40 9.78 30.57
N LEU A 479 -14.71 9.94 30.83
CA LEU A 479 -15.78 9.49 29.95
C LEU A 479 -16.42 10.65 29.15
N ARG A 480 -15.77 11.81 29.07
CA ARG A 480 -16.30 12.90 28.23
C ARG A 480 -16.35 12.48 26.76
N PRO A 481 -17.50 12.59 26.07
CA PRO A 481 -17.63 12.13 24.69
C PRO A 481 -16.64 12.77 23.70
N ARG A 482 -16.26 14.04 23.93
CA ARG A 482 -15.33 14.80 23.08
C ARG A 482 -13.87 14.75 23.56
N ALA A 483 -13.62 14.12 24.73
CA ALA A 483 -12.27 13.99 25.33
C ALA A 483 -12.15 12.67 26.11
N LEU A 484 -12.48 11.55 25.46
CA LEU A 484 -12.47 10.22 26.07
C LEU A 484 -11.04 9.87 26.54
N PHE A 485 -10.95 9.34 27.77
CA PHE A 485 -9.69 9.01 28.46
C PHE A 485 -8.72 10.21 28.63
N GLY A 486 -9.26 11.44 28.64
CA GLY A 486 -8.47 12.65 28.89
C GLY A 486 -7.67 13.17 27.67
N LEU A 487 -7.93 12.66 26.47
CA LEU A 487 -7.34 13.19 25.23
C LEU A 487 -8.11 14.44 24.78
N ASP A 488 -7.71 15.58 25.30
CA ASP A 488 -8.23 16.90 24.95
C ASP A 488 -7.54 17.48 23.70
N GLY A 489 -8.20 18.42 23.02
CA GLY A 489 -7.61 19.20 21.90
C GLY A 489 -7.67 18.56 20.53
N LEU A 490 -8.17 17.33 20.39
CA LEU A 490 -8.41 16.72 19.09
C LEU A 490 -9.75 17.24 18.50
N ASP A 491 -9.77 17.39 17.18
CA ASP A 491 -11.05 17.57 16.46
C ASP A 491 -12.02 16.44 16.79
N PRO A 492 -13.32 16.72 17.06
CA PRO A 492 -14.29 15.70 17.46
C PRO A 492 -14.44 14.51 16.50
N LEU A 493 -14.26 14.74 15.18
CA LEU A 493 -14.28 13.68 14.19
C LEU A 493 -13.03 12.79 14.30
N VAL A 494 -11.86 13.41 14.39
CA VAL A 494 -10.58 12.70 14.56
C VAL A 494 -10.58 11.87 15.82
N HIS A 495 -11.01 12.46 16.94
CA HIS A 495 -11.12 11.81 18.23
C HIS A 495 -12.04 10.57 18.17
N SER A 496 -13.24 10.74 17.58
CA SER A 496 -14.20 9.64 17.45
C SER A 496 -13.69 8.50 16.58
N ILE A 497 -13.10 8.81 15.44
CA ILE A 497 -12.53 7.80 14.52
C ILE A 497 -11.36 7.09 15.17
N PHE A 498 -10.47 7.80 15.83
CA PHE A 498 -9.33 7.20 16.52
C PHE A 498 -9.80 6.13 17.52
N TRP A 499 -10.62 6.49 18.48
CA TRP A 499 -11.05 5.56 19.53
C TRP A 499 -11.96 4.44 19.00
N SER A 500 -12.90 4.77 18.10
CA SER A 500 -13.81 3.75 17.55
C SER A 500 -13.06 2.74 16.68
N MET A 501 -12.06 3.17 15.89
CA MET A 501 -11.25 2.24 15.09
C MET A 501 -10.27 1.42 15.95
N VAL A 502 -9.66 2.02 16.97
CA VAL A 502 -8.79 1.28 17.91
C VAL A 502 -9.59 0.18 18.60
N ALA A 503 -10.78 0.49 19.11
CA ALA A 503 -11.63 -0.51 19.75
C ALA A 503 -12.11 -1.57 18.73
N ASN A 504 -12.57 -1.15 17.56
CA ASN A 504 -13.06 -2.05 16.53
C ASN A 504 -11.98 -3.03 16.07
N VAL A 505 -10.84 -2.51 15.63
CA VAL A 505 -9.73 -3.34 15.13
C VAL A 505 -9.15 -4.19 16.26
N GLY A 506 -8.96 -3.60 17.46
CA GLY A 506 -8.41 -4.29 18.62
C GLY A 506 -9.29 -5.47 19.06
N LEU A 507 -10.62 -5.25 19.19
CA LEU A 507 -11.56 -6.31 19.52
C LEU A 507 -11.70 -7.33 18.38
N PHE A 508 -11.76 -6.88 17.12
CA PHE A 508 -11.84 -7.80 15.98
C PHE A 508 -10.64 -8.74 15.93
N VAL A 509 -9.43 -8.20 16.03
CA VAL A 509 -8.20 -9.01 15.98
C VAL A 509 -8.04 -9.84 17.26
N GLY A 510 -8.16 -9.21 18.44
CA GLY A 510 -7.95 -9.88 19.73
C GLY A 510 -8.91 -11.05 19.95
N VAL A 511 -10.22 -10.84 19.69
CA VAL A 511 -11.23 -11.90 19.83
C VAL A 511 -11.07 -12.96 18.74
N SER A 512 -10.71 -12.59 17.51
CA SER A 512 -10.45 -13.58 16.45
C SER A 512 -9.26 -14.49 16.77
N LEU A 513 -8.20 -13.97 17.38
CA LEU A 513 -7.04 -14.75 17.81
C LEU A 513 -7.34 -15.62 19.03
N ALA A 514 -8.26 -15.18 19.89
CA ALA A 514 -8.67 -15.90 21.09
C ALA A 514 -9.76 -16.97 20.83
N THR A 515 -10.36 -17.00 19.64
CA THR A 515 -11.46 -17.91 19.31
C THR A 515 -11.11 -18.79 18.11
N THR A 516 -11.54 -20.05 18.12
CA THR A 516 -11.39 -20.95 16.98
C THR A 516 -12.55 -20.81 16.01
N PRO A 517 -12.28 -20.67 14.70
CA PRO A 517 -13.33 -20.62 13.70
C PRO A 517 -14.08 -21.95 13.63
N ARG A 518 -15.39 -21.89 13.35
CA ARG A 518 -16.21 -23.09 13.10
C ARG A 518 -15.90 -23.67 11.70
N PRO A 519 -16.14 -24.96 11.45
CA PRO A 519 -15.88 -25.55 10.13
C PRO A 519 -16.53 -24.80 8.96
N LEU A 520 -17.76 -24.31 9.14
CA LEU A 520 -18.44 -23.52 8.11
C LEU A 520 -17.75 -22.15 7.89
N GLU A 521 -17.20 -21.53 8.94
CA GLU A 521 -16.44 -20.28 8.84
C GLU A 521 -15.13 -20.49 8.07
N GLU A 522 -14.42 -21.59 8.31
CA GLU A 522 -13.19 -21.95 7.59
C GLU A 522 -13.47 -22.20 6.10
N PHE A 523 -14.53 -22.96 5.80
CA PHE A 523 -14.94 -23.22 4.42
C PHE A 523 -15.29 -21.91 3.69
N GLN A 524 -16.09 -21.05 4.30
CA GLN A 524 -16.41 -19.73 3.73
C GLN A 524 -15.15 -18.85 3.61
N ALA A 525 -14.24 -18.91 4.59
CA ALA A 525 -12.98 -18.18 4.55
C ALA A 525 -12.15 -18.54 3.33
N ALA A 526 -12.03 -19.84 3.03
CA ALA A 526 -11.31 -20.31 1.84
C ALA A 526 -11.95 -19.78 0.55
N GLN A 527 -13.29 -19.84 0.44
CA GLN A 527 -14.00 -19.35 -0.75
C GLN A 527 -13.86 -17.83 -0.98
N PHE A 528 -13.77 -17.03 0.08
CA PHE A 528 -13.64 -15.57 -0.01
C PHE A 528 -12.18 -15.14 -0.20
N VAL A 529 -11.26 -15.70 0.58
CA VAL A 529 -9.85 -15.31 0.52
C VAL A 529 -9.20 -15.80 -0.78
N ASP A 530 -9.54 -17.03 -1.24
CA ASP A 530 -8.95 -17.65 -2.42
C ASP A 530 -9.87 -17.67 -3.64
N VAL A 531 -10.80 -16.73 -3.74
CA VAL A 531 -11.81 -16.62 -4.80
C VAL A 531 -11.24 -16.71 -6.23
N PHE A 532 -9.99 -16.32 -6.44
CA PHE A 532 -9.31 -16.44 -7.74
C PHE A 532 -8.69 -17.82 -8.01
N ARG A 533 -8.46 -18.63 -6.97
CA ARG A 533 -7.83 -19.95 -7.05
C ARG A 533 -8.86 -21.08 -7.10
N LEU A 534 -9.93 -20.93 -6.34
CA LEU A 534 -11.01 -21.91 -6.30
C LEU A 534 -11.94 -21.70 -7.48
N SER A 535 -11.72 -22.45 -8.55
CA SER A 535 -12.69 -22.60 -9.63
C SER A 535 -13.96 -23.24 -9.04
N ALA A 536 -15.14 -22.85 -9.53
CA ALA A 536 -16.48 -23.11 -8.99
C ALA A 536 -16.92 -24.61 -8.85
N ALA A 537 -15.99 -25.53 -8.75
CA ALA A 537 -16.23 -26.97 -8.68
C ALA A 537 -15.54 -27.60 -7.46
N SER A 538 -15.99 -27.26 -6.25
CA SER A 538 -15.72 -28.13 -5.09
C SER A 538 -16.98 -28.92 -4.78
N PRO A 539 -16.95 -30.28 -4.82
CA PRO A 539 -18.09 -31.12 -4.44
C PRO A 539 -18.44 -30.93 -2.97
N GLY A 540 -19.74 -30.92 -2.66
CA GLY A 540 -20.23 -30.74 -1.29
C GLY A 540 -19.70 -31.77 -0.31
N LEU A 541 -19.27 -31.30 0.85
CA LEU A 541 -18.72 -32.11 1.96
C LEU A 541 -19.77 -32.62 2.95
N VAL A 542 -21.04 -32.31 2.70
CA VAL A 542 -22.15 -32.67 3.60
C VAL A 542 -23.24 -33.33 2.76
N GLU A 543 -23.53 -34.57 3.00
CA GLU A 543 -24.69 -35.24 2.43
C GLU A 543 -25.97 -34.68 3.05
N ARG A 544 -26.71 -33.97 2.24
CA ARG A 544 -28.05 -33.46 2.58
C ARG A 544 -29.06 -34.25 1.78
N SER A 545 -30.05 -34.79 2.46
CA SER A 545 -31.16 -35.49 1.84
C SER A 545 -32.43 -34.67 1.93
N ALA A 546 -32.95 -34.25 0.78
CA ALA A 546 -34.22 -33.55 0.68
C ALA A 546 -35.05 -34.17 -0.46
N ALA A 547 -36.35 -34.13 -0.36
CA ALA A 547 -37.19 -34.49 -1.50
C ALA A 547 -37.14 -33.36 -2.54
N ALA A 548 -36.94 -33.71 -3.81
CA ALA A 548 -36.86 -32.72 -4.90
C ALA A 548 -38.13 -31.90 -5.06
N GLU A 549 -39.30 -32.50 -4.71
CA GLU A 549 -40.60 -31.85 -4.68
C GLU A 549 -40.67 -30.72 -3.66
N ASP A 550 -40.12 -30.95 -2.44
CA ASP A 550 -40.09 -29.94 -1.37
C ASP A 550 -39.16 -28.76 -1.73
N LEU A 551 -38.01 -29.07 -2.34
CA LEU A 551 -37.08 -28.08 -2.85
C LEU A 551 -37.70 -27.26 -3.99
N LEU A 552 -38.47 -27.90 -4.88
CA LEU A 552 -39.21 -27.20 -5.93
C LEU A 552 -40.33 -26.35 -5.37
N ALA A 553 -41.07 -26.83 -4.37
CA ALA A 553 -42.09 -26.05 -3.69
C ALA A 553 -41.50 -24.80 -3.01
N LEU A 554 -40.35 -24.92 -2.34
CA LEU A 554 -39.62 -23.79 -1.78
C LEU A 554 -39.15 -22.82 -2.86
N ALA A 555 -38.55 -23.31 -3.95
CA ALA A 555 -38.12 -22.50 -5.06
C ALA A 555 -39.28 -21.74 -5.73
N ASN A 556 -40.40 -22.38 -5.94
CA ASN A 556 -41.59 -21.73 -6.48
C ASN A 556 -42.14 -20.61 -5.61
N ARG A 557 -42.06 -20.76 -4.27
CA ARG A 557 -42.48 -19.73 -3.32
C ARG A 557 -41.60 -18.50 -3.28
N ILE A 558 -40.32 -18.67 -3.52
CA ILE A 558 -39.32 -17.59 -3.44
C ILE A 558 -39.06 -16.97 -4.80
N LEU A 559 -38.70 -17.79 -5.80
CA LEU A 559 -38.32 -17.31 -7.14
C LEU A 559 -39.51 -17.11 -8.04
N GLY A 560 -40.61 -17.83 -7.77
CA GLY A 560 -41.80 -17.94 -8.66
C GLY A 560 -41.72 -19.18 -9.56
N PRO A 561 -42.84 -19.57 -10.20
CA PRO A 561 -42.96 -20.83 -10.94
C PRO A 561 -42.05 -20.93 -12.15
N GLU A 562 -41.96 -19.88 -12.99
CA GLU A 562 -41.15 -19.92 -14.23
C GLU A 562 -39.63 -20.02 -13.96
N PRO A 563 -39.01 -19.20 -13.09
CA PRO A 563 -37.59 -19.30 -12.80
C PRO A 563 -37.23 -20.62 -12.09
N ALA A 564 -38.09 -21.08 -11.16
CA ALA A 564 -37.88 -22.32 -10.43
C ALA A 564 -37.90 -23.54 -11.37
N GLN A 565 -38.92 -23.63 -12.25
CA GLN A 565 -39.02 -24.71 -13.23
C GLN A 565 -37.83 -24.71 -14.20
N THR A 566 -37.37 -23.51 -14.63
CA THR A 566 -36.21 -23.38 -15.52
C THR A 566 -34.94 -23.88 -14.84
N LEU A 567 -34.74 -23.56 -13.56
CA LEU A 567 -33.61 -24.01 -12.78
C LEU A 567 -33.59 -25.53 -12.63
N PHE A 568 -34.72 -26.13 -12.25
CA PHE A 568 -34.87 -27.58 -12.07
C PHE A 568 -34.75 -28.34 -13.37
N ALA A 569 -35.35 -27.84 -14.47
CA ALA A 569 -35.21 -28.44 -15.80
C ALA A 569 -33.76 -28.41 -16.32
N ARG A 570 -33.03 -27.32 -16.07
CA ARG A 570 -31.62 -27.21 -16.42
C ARG A 570 -30.77 -28.25 -15.67
N GLU A 571 -31.01 -28.41 -14.39
CA GLU A 571 -30.29 -29.38 -13.58
C GLU A 571 -30.67 -30.83 -13.93
N ALA A 572 -31.95 -31.13 -14.17
CA ALA A 572 -32.39 -32.44 -14.65
C ALA A 572 -31.67 -32.85 -15.95
N ARG A 573 -31.56 -31.91 -16.92
CA ARG A 573 -30.79 -32.14 -18.16
C ARG A 573 -29.31 -32.41 -17.89
N ARG A 574 -28.71 -31.67 -16.92
CA ARG A 574 -27.30 -31.84 -16.53
C ARG A 574 -27.04 -33.21 -15.91
N GLN A 575 -28.03 -33.75 -15.18
CA GLN A 575 -28.01 -35.11 -14.61
C GLN A 575 -28.43 -36.19 -15.60
N GLY A 576 -28.71 -35.89 -16.87
CA GLY A 576 -29.08 -36.83 -17.92
C GLY A 576 -30.55 -37.28 -17.86
N LYS A 577 -31.41 -36.63 -17.09
CA LYS A 577 -32.85 -36.92 -16.99
C LYS A 577 -33.62 -36.21 -18.09
N ALA A 578 -34.24 -36.96 -18.98
CA ALA A 578 -35.06 -36.41 -20.11
C ALA A 578 -36.41 -35.85 -19.63
N ALA A 579 -36.96 -36.40 -18.54
CA ALA A 579 -38.20 -35.95 -17.91
C ALA A 579 -38.14 -36.18 -16.40
N GLY A 580 -38.77 -35.30 -15.62
CA GLY A 580 -38.86 -35.38 -14.16
C GLY A 580 -38.00 -34.39 -13.40
N LEU A 581 -38.00 -34.49 -12.08
CA LEU A 581 -37.22 -33.67 -11.20
C LEU A 581 -35.76 -34.17 -11.12
N PRO A 582 -34.80 -33.22 -10.95
CA PRO A 582 -33.41 -33.60 -10.70
C PRO A 582 -33.25 -34.30 -9.35
N ASP A 583 -32.23 -35.13 -9.20
CA ASP A 583 -31.88 -35.66 -7.89
C ASP A 583 -31.39 -34.50 -7.01
N ALA A 584 -31.78 -34.51 -5.73
CA ALA A 584 -31.38 -33.56 -4.75
C ALA A 584 -29.93 -33.84 -4.28
N THR A 585 -28.99 -33.80 -5.22
CA THR A 585 -27.56 -33.89 -4.90
C THR A 585 -27.09 -32.68 -4.13
N ASP A 586 -26.04 -32.84 -3.30
CA ASP A 586 -25.44 -31.73 -2.57
C ASP A 586 -25.05 -30.55 -3.45
N GLY A 587 -24.50 -30.83 -4.63
CA GLY A 587 -24.17 -29.83 -5.62
C GLY A 587 -25.39 -29.03 -6.10
N PHE A 588 -26.54 -29.73 -6.29
CA PHE A 588 -27.77 -29.08 -6.66
C PHE A 588 -28.39 -28.29 -5.50
N ILE A 589 -28.39 -28.85 -4.28
CA ILE A 589 -28.86 -28.17 -3.07
C ILE A 589 -28.05 -26.86 -2.83
N GLN A 590 -26.73 -26.91 -2.96
CA GLN A 590 -25.88 -25.71 -2.88
C GLN A 590 -26.14 -24.71 -4.00
N SER A 591 -26.39 -25.19 -5.21
CA SER A 591 -26.74 -24.31 -6.34
C SER A 591 -28.07 -23.65 -6.13
N LEU A 592 -29.06 -24.40 -5.61
CA LEU A 592 -30.38 -23.88 -5.25
C LEU A 592 -30.28 -22.87 -4.11
N GLU A 593 -29.51 -23.17 -3.06
CA GLU A 593 -29.30 -22.28 -1.93
C GLU A 593 -28.70 -20.93 -2.40
N ARG A 594 -27.73 -20.95 -3.33
CA ARG A 594 -27.16 -19.73 -3.93
C ARG A 594 -28.16 -18.96 -4.78
N GLU A 595 -29.04 -19.64 -5.52
CA GLU A 595 -30.12 -18.98 -6.30
C GLU A 595 -31.15 -18.33 -5.35
N LEU A 596 -31.51 -18.99 -4.26
CA LEU A 596 -32.41 -18.46 -3.25
C LEU A 596 -31.79 -17.31 -2.47
N ALA A 597 -30.48 -17.35 -2.21
CA ALA A 597 -29.73 -16.29 -1.55
C ALA A 597 -29.86 -14.95 -2.28
N GLY A 598 -29.93 -14.98 -3.62
CA GLY A 598 -30.20 -13.79 -4.42
C GLY A 598 -31.51 -13.07 -4.11
N SER A 599 -32.50 -13.74 -3.52
CA SER A 599 -33.81 -13.15 -3.21
C SER A 599 -34.00 -12.84 -1.73
N VAL A 600 -33.54 -13.74 -0.85
CA VAL A 600 -33.81 -13.67 0.60
C VAL A 600 -32.55 -13.45 1.45
N GLY A 601 -31.37 -13.37 0.83
CA GLY A 601 -30.08 -13.29 1.51
C GLY A 601 -29.53 -14.67 1.90
N ALA A 602 -28.20 -14.78 2.01
CA ALA A 602 -27.52 -16.08 2.18
C ALA A 602 -27.87 -16.79 3.51
N ALA A 603 -28.00 -16.05 4.61
CA ALA A 603 -28.34 -16.63 5.90
C ALA A 603 -29.78 -17.19 5.92
N SER A 604 -30.76 -16.45 5.38
CA SER A 604 -32.14 -16.88 5.27
C SER A 604 -32.32 -18.05 4.30
N ALA A 605 -31.63 -18.03 3.15
CA ALA A 605 -31.63 -19.11 2.19
C ALA A 605 -31.07 -20.41 2.82
N HIS A 606 -29.98 -20.29 3.56
CA HIS A 606 -29.36 -21.42 4.28
C HIS A 606 -30.33 -22.03 5.31
N GLU A 607 -30.97 -21.17 6.11
CA GLU A 607 -31.94 -21.63 7.13
C GLU A 607 -33.12 -22.36 6.49
N LEU A 608 -33.72 -21.78 5.43
CA LEU A 608 -34.84 -22.36 4.71
C LEU A 608 -34.52 -23.73 4.07
N VAL A 609 -33.36 -23.81 3.43
CA VAL A 609 -32.90 -25.07 2.80
C VAL A 609 -32.57 -26.10 3.87
N SER A 610 -31.92 -25.69 4.98
CA SER A 610 -31.55 -26.58 6.09
C SER A 610 -32.75 -27.14 6.83
N GLN A 611 -33.86 -26.43 6.87
CA GLN A 611 -35.14 -26.92 7.45
C GLN A 611 -35.75 -28.09 6.63
N LEU A 612 -35.56 -28.10 5.31
CA LEU A 612 -36.03 -29.14 4.39
C LEU A 612 -35.04 -30.28 4.21
N ALA A 613 -33.77 -29.97 4.11
CA ALA A 613 -32.69 -30.95 3.83
C ALA A 613 -32.15 -31.64 5.10
N GLY A 614 -32.70 -31.33 6.28
CA GLY A 614 -32.21 -31.83 7.56
C GLY A 614 -30.87 -31.19 7.95
N ARG A 615 -30.51 -31.29 9.25
CA ARG A 615 -29.12 -31.00 9.69
C ARG A 615 -28.29 -32.20 9.24
N GLY A 616 -27.59 -32.05 8.08
CA GLY A 616 -26.84 -33.12 7.45
C GLY A 616 -25.92 -33.82 8.43
N THR A 617 -26.00 -35.15 8.46
CA THR A 617 -25.01 -36.02 9.12
C THR A 617 -23.76 -36.03 8.24
N VAL A 618 -22.62 -35.76 8.82
CA VAL A 618 -21.34 -35.86 8.11
C VAL A 618 -21.10 -37.34 7.82
N SER A 619 -21.04 -37.76 6.56
CA SER A 619 -20.77 -39.15 6.20
C SER A 619 -19.32 -39.52 6.55
N VAL A 620 -19.07 -40.82 6.82
CA VAL A 620 -17.71 -41.32 7.10
C VAL A 620 -16.78 -41.07 5.90
N ASP A 621 -17.30 -41.15 4.67
CA ASP A 621 -16.55 -40.78 3.45
C ASP A 621 -16.28 -39.25 3.36
N GLY A 622 -17.18 -38.41 3.85
CA GLY A 622 -16.96 -36.99 4.00
C GLY A 622 -15.86 -36.67 5.01
N LEU A 623 -15.83 -37.37 6.15
CA LEU A 623 -14.79 -37.31 7.16
C LEU A 623 -13.43 -37.81 6.63
N MET A 624 -13.40 -38.89 5.86
CA MET A 624 -12.17 -39.33 5.22
C MET A 624 -11.64 -38.38 4.17
N ARG A 625 -12.49 -37.74 3.36
CA ARG A 625 -12.08 -36.70 2.41
C ARG A 625 -11.55 -35.45 3.12
N ILE A 626 -12.18 -35.03 4.22
CA ILE A 626 -11.67 -33.95 5.05
C ILE A 626 -10.30 -34.29 5.64
N ALA A 627 -10.13 -35.55 6.08
CA ALA A 627 -8.84 -36.02 6.59
C ALA A 627 -7.77 -36.06 5.49
N ASP A 628 -8.10 -36.51 4.27
CA ASP A 628 -7.19 -36.50 3.13
C ASP A 628 -6.86 -35.10 2.63
N GLU A 629 -7.85 -34.22 2.53
CA GLU A 629 -7.61 -32.79 2.21
C GLU A 629 -6.79 -32.09 3.31
N THR A 630 -7.05 -32.43 4.58
CA THR A 630 -6.29 -31.89 5.70
C THR A 630 -4.83 -32.38 5.67
N LEU A 631 -4.60 -33.66 5.34
CA LEU A 631 -3.27 -34.22 5.15
C LEU A 631 -2.56 -33.56 3.96
N GLN A 632 -3.23 -33.38 2.83
CA GLN A 632 -2.68 -32.67 1.67
C GLN A 632 -2.36 -31.19 1.99
N LEU A 633 -3.20 -30.51 2.78
CA LEU A 633 -2.95 -29.15 3.24
C LEU A 633 -1.77 -29.09 4.22
N ILE A 634 -1.62 -30.08 5.09
CA ILE A 634 -0.48 -30.22 6.00
C ILE A 634 0.81 -30.45 5.21
N ASP A 635 0.77 -31.31 4.20
CA ASP A 635 1.93 -31.56 3.34
C ASP A 635 2.27 -30.36 2.44
N ALA A 636 1.27 -29.69 1.90
CA ALA A 636 1.46 -28.45 1.15
C ALA A 636 2.02 -27.34 2.06
N LYS A 637 1.53 -27.23 3.31
CA LYS A 637 2.06 -26.30 4.31
C LYS A 637 3.51 -26.61 4.67
N ARG A 638 3.84 -27.90 4.89
CA ARG A 638 5.22 -28.34 5.16
C ARG A 638 6.15 -28.07 3.98
N SER A 639 5.67 -28.27 2.75
CA SER A 639 6.43 -27.94 1.54
C SER A 639 6.68 -26.43 1.44
N LEU A 640 5.65 -25.63 1.71
CA LEU A 640 5.77 -24.17 1.71
C LEU A 640 6.73 -23.66 2.80
N GLU A 641 6.68 -24.25 3.99
CA GLU A 641 7.59 -23.94 5.09
C GLU A 641 9.06 -24.34 4.78
N ARG A 642 9.27 -25.44 4.03
CA ARG A 642 10.60 -25.80 3.52
C ARG A 642 11.10 -24.78 2.50
N GLN A 643 10.28 -24.47 1.50
CA GLN A 643 10.63 -23.47 0.49
C GLN A 643 10.89 -22.09 1.11
N SER A 644 10.11 -21.72 2.15
CA SER A 644 10.33 -20.46 2.87
C SER A 644 11.69 -20.45 3.60
N ARG A 645 12.08 -21.55 4.23
CA ARG A 645 13.39 -21.68 4.89
C ARG A 645 14.53 -21.65 3.87
N GLU A 646 14.40 -22.38 2.75
CA GLU A 646 15.39 -22.37 1.67
C GLU A 646 15.56 -20.97 1.07
N LEU A 647 14.45 -20.23 0.92
CA LEU A 647 14.45 -18.85 0.48
C LEU A 647 15.13 -17.91 1.49
N GLU A 648 14.88 -18.09 2.78
CA GLU A 648 15.51 -17.33 3.85
C GLU A 648 17.02 -17.59 3.93
N GLU A 649 17.44 -18.87 3.82
CA GLU A 649 18.85 -19.25 3.76
C GLU A 649 19.55 -18.68 2.53
N THR A 650 18.92 -18.80 1.35
CA THR A 650 19.45 -18.24 0.12
C THR A 650 19.56 -16.71 0.16
N ALA A 651 18.54 -16.06 0.74
CA ALA A 651 18.55 -14.61 0.93
C ALA A 651 19.63 -14.16 1.92
N SER A 652 19.93 -14.96 2.96
CA SER A 652 21.02 -14.70 3.89
C SER A 652 22.37 -14.82 3.20
N GLN A 653 22.60 -15.91 2.47
CA GLN A 653 23.83 -16.13 1.71
C GLN A 653 24.06 -15.02 0.65
N LEU A 654 22.99 -14.58 -0.01
CA LEU A 654 23.06 -13.49 -0.99
C LEU A 654 23.42 -12.15 -0.34
N ARG A 655 22.89 -11.88 0.87
CA ARG A 655 23.26 -10.67 1.63
C ARG A 655 24.72 -10.69 2.06
N GLU A 656 25.21 -11.83 2.52
CA GLU A 656 26.63 -12.00 2.90
C GLU A 656 27.56 -11.83 1.69
N ALA A 657 27.25 -12.48 0.58
CA ALA A 657 28.00 -12.34 -0.67
C ALA A 657 28.00 -10.89 -1.18
N ASN A 658 26.85 -10.22 -1.12
CA ASN A 658 26.74 -8.81 -1.53
C ASN A 658 27.51 -7.87 -0.58
N ALA A 659 27.52 -8.17 0.72
CA ALA A 659 28.33 -7.42 1.68
C ALA A 659 29.85 -7.61 1.44
N ALA A 660 30.27 -8.83 1.09
CA ALA A 660 31.66 -9.13 0.72
C ALA A 660 32.06 -8.40 -0.58
N LEU A 661 31.22 -8.45 -1.61
CA LEU A 661 31.44 -7.73 -2.87
C LEU A 661 31.56 -6.22 -2.64
N LYS A 662 30.68 -5.62 -1.84
CA LYS A 662 30.76 -4.18 -1.52
C LYS A 662 32.05 -3.80 -0.78
N ARG A 663 32.55 -4.68 0.11
CA ARG A 663 33.84 -4.46 0.80
C ARG A 663 35.00 -4.51 -0.20
N MET A 664 35.02 -5.49 -1.10
CA MET A 664 36.03 -5.60 -2.14
C MET A 664 36.03 -4.39 -3.07
N ASP A 665 34.85 -3.91 -3.46
CA ASP A 665 34.72 -2.74 -4.33
C ASP A 665 35.22 -1.47 -3.63
N ALA A 666 34.89 -1.30 -2.35
CA ALA A 666 35.40 -0.18 -1.53
C ALA A 666 36.95 -0.19 -1.39
N LEU A 667 37.54 -1.38 -1.19
CA LEU A 667 39.00 -1.53 -1.11
C LEU A 667 39.67 -1.22 -2.45
N LYS A 668 39.09 -1.65 -3.55
CA LYS A 668 39.55 -1.32 -4.89
C LYS A 668 39.52 0.17 -5.18
N ASP A 669 38.40 0.84 -4.82
CA ASP A 669 38.24 2.29 -5.02
C ASP A 669 39.22 3.09 -4.16
N ALA A 670 39.45 2.68 -2.91
CA ALA A 670 40.46 3.28 -2.04
C ALA A 670 41.89 3.13 -2.64
N PHE A 671 42.22 1.95 -3.14
CA PHE A 671 43.50 1.70 -3.80
C PHE A 671 43.69 2.61 -5.04
N LEU A 672 42.71 2.67 -5.95
CA LEU A 672 42.75 3.53 -7.14
C LEU A 672 42.87 5.02 -6.78
N SER A 673 42.19 5.46 -5.73
CA SER A 673 42.32 6.84 -5.24
C SER A 673 43.74 7.14 -4.74
N GLN A 674 44.35 6.20 -3.98
CA GLN A 674 45.69 6.38 -3.45
C GLN A 674 46.76 6.37 -4.57
N VAL A 675 46.66 5.44 -5.53
CA VAL A 675 47.53 5.41 -6.72
C VAL A 675 47.44 6.75 -7.47
N SER A 676 46.26 7.27 -7.70
CA SER A 676 46.04 8.54 -8.39
C SER A 676 46.72 9.72 -7.66
N HIS A 677 46.65 9.71 -6.33
CA HIS A 677 47.29 10.75 -5.51
C HIS A 677 48.81 10.68 -5.58
N GLU A 678 49.42 9.48 -5.43
CA GLU A 678 50.85 9.30 -5.48
C GLU A 678 51.47 9.54 -6.87
N LEU A 679 50.72 9.34 -7.95
CA LEU A 679 51.13 9.73 -9.31
C LEU A 679 50.98 11.22 -9.55
N ARG A 680 49.97 11.90 -9.01
CA ARG A 680 49.71 13.32 -9.25
C ARG A 680 50.81 14.22 -8.70
N THR A 681 51.34 13.89 -7.52
CA THR A 681 52.35 14.71 -6.83
C THR A 681 53.62 14.91 -7.64
N PRO A 682 54.36 13.85 -8.10
CA PRO A 682 55.56 14.02 -8.89
C PRO A 682 55.26 14.65 -10.27
N MET A 683 54.10 14.32 -10.87
CA MET A 683 53.71 14.94 -12.15
C MET A 683 53.49 16.45 -12.04
N THR A 684 52.86 16.90 -10.93
CA THR A 684 52.67 18.33 -10.67
C THR A 684 53.99 19.03 -10.47
N SER A 685 54.93 18.44 -9.72
CA SER A 685 56.28 18.95 -9.53
C SER A 685 57.04 19.07 -10.86
N ILE A 686 57.05 17.99 -11.67
CA ILE A 686 57.69 18.01 -13.00
C ILE A 686 57.09 19.12 -13.88
N ARG A 687 55.78 19.24 -13.94
CA ARG A 687 55.07 20.25 -14.73
C ARG A 687 55.43 21.66 -14.26
N SER A 688 55.35 21.93 -12.94
CA SER A 688 55.62 23.24 -12.40
C SER A 688 57.05 23.71 -12.66
N PHE A 689 58.06 22.85 -12.49
CA PHE A 689 59.42 23.21 -12.76
C PHE A 689 59.72 23.32 -14.27
N ALA A 690 59.03 22.56 -15.12
CA ALA A 690 59.11 22.72 -16.57
C ALA A 690 58.49 24.04 -17.04
N GLU A 691 57.30 24.41 -16.49
CA GLU A 691 56.64 25.70 -16.74
C GLU A 691 57.53 26.90 -16.28
N ILE A 692 58.12 26.81 -15.07
CA ILE A 692 59.07 27.84 -14.57
C ILE A 692 60.27 28.01 -15.54
N LEU A 693 60.82 26.89 -16.02
CA LEU A 693 61.92 26.92 -16.98
C LEU A 693 61.52 27.45 -18.37
N GLY A 694 60.24 27.25 -18.78
CA GLY A 694 59.69 27.75 -20.04
C GLY A 694 59.33 29.25 -20.02
N ASP A 695 58.84 29.74 -18.88
CA ASP A 695 58.31 31.10 -18.76
C ASP A 695 59.37 32.17 -18.34
N MET A 696 60.60 31.75 -17.90
CA MET A 696 61.63 32.64 -17.46
C MET A 696 62.79 32.69 -18.51
N PRO A 697 62.89 33.74 -19.35
CA PRO A 697 63.94 33.83 -20.36
C PRO A 697 65.35 34.07 -19.79
N ASP A 698 65.49 34.50 -18.52
CA ASP A 698 66.80 34.81 -17.87
C ASP A 698 67.04 33.96 -16.59
N VAL A 699 66.78 32.66 -16.63
CA VAL A 699 67.15 31.78 -15.51
C VAL A 699 68.65 31.63 -15.41
N SER A 700 69.25 31.88 -14.22
CA SER A 700 70.67 31.64 -14.01
C SER A 700 70.94 30.15 -14.26
N THR A 701 72.15 29.91 -14.84
CA THR A 701 72.64 28.53 -15.19
C THR A 701 72.56 27.58 -14.01
N GLU A 702 72.74 28.04 -12.81
CA GLU A 702 72.67 27.27 -11.56
C GLU A 702 71.22 26.88 -11.18
N ASN A 703 70.27 27.79 -11.30
CA ASN A 703 68.83 27.50 -11.04
C ASN A 703 68.26 26.59 -12.12
N ALA A 704 68.69 26.76 -13.40
CA ALA A 704 68.27 25.83 -14.47
C ALA A 704 68.77 24.39 -14.21
N LYS A 705 70.01 24.22 -13.78
CA LYS A 705 70.56 22.89 -13.41
C LYS A 705 69.83 22.32 -12.25
N ARG A 706 69.47 23.11 -11.23
CA ARG A 706 68.72 22.69 -10.08
C ARG A 706 67.34 22.22 -10.47
N PHE A 707 66.57 22.99 -11.28
CA PHE A 707 65.21 22.62 -11.72
C PHE A 707 65.23 21.40 -12.62
N LEU A 708 66.19 21.30 -13.57
CA LEU A 708 66.33 20.07 -14.35
C LEU A 708 66.74 18.86 -13.50
N GLY A 709 67.50 19.08 -12.42
CA GLY A 709 67.77 18.05 -11.41
C GLY A 709 66.51 17.51 -10.76
N ILE A 710 65.62 18.41 -10.31
CA ILE A 710 64.35 18.06 -9.69
C ILE A 710 63.43 17.32 -10.69
N ILE A 711 63.31 17.80 -11.91
CA ILE A 711 62.52 17.12 -12.96
C ILE A 711 63.04 15.71 -13.19
N ARG A 712 64.38 15.52 -13.30
CA ARG A 712 64.95 14.23 -13.47
C ARG A 712 64.73 13.28 -12.30
N GLU A 713 64.85 13.78 -11.06
CA GLU A 713 64.60 13.00 -9.85
C GLU A 713 63.18 12.58 -9.73
N GLU A 714 62.21 13.48 -9.97
CA GLU A 714 60.78 13.17 -9.91
C GLU A 714 60.34 12.26 -11.09
N SER A 715 60.95 12.38 -12.26
CA SER A 715 60.72 11.45 -13.38
C SER A 715 61.18 10.03 -13.05
N GLN A 716 62.39 9.90 -12.46
CA GLN A 716 62.90 8.62 -12.00
C GLN A 716 62.09 8.01 -10.87
N ARG A 717 61.54 8.87 -9.96
CA ARG A 717 60.65 8.46 -8.89
C ARG A 717 59.32 7.93 -9.46
N LEU A 718 58.75 8.62 -10.45
CA LEU A 718 57.50 8.21 -11.12
C LEU A 718 57.66 6.87 -11.83
N THR A 719 58.80 6.65 -12.52
CA THR A 719 59.10 5.39 -13.19
C THR A 719 59.13 4.25 -12.18
N ARG A 720 59.88 4.43 -11.07
CA ARG A 720 59.96 3.42 -10.00
C ARG A 720 58.60 3.11 -9.40
N LEU A 721 57.75 4.12 -9.15
CA LEU A 721 56.41 3.93 -8.64
C LEU A 721 55.51 3.12 -9.59
N LEU A 722 55.58 3.41 -10.89
CA LEU A 722 54.89 2.65 -11.92
C LEU A 722 55.32 1.19 -11.96
N ASP A 723 56.64 0.93 -11.91
CA ASP A 723 57.19 -0.43 -11.89
C ASP A 723 56.72 -1.19 -10.64
N GLU A 724 56.74 -0.53 -9.47
CA GLU A 724 56.26 -1.11 -8.20
C GLU A 724 54.77 -1.46 -8.25
N ILE A 725 53.91 -0.60 -8.85
CA ILE A 725 52.45 -0.86 -9.01
C ILE A 725 52.23 -2.03 -9.99
N LEU A 726 52.96 -2.08 -11.08
CA LEU A 726 52.90 -3.17 -12.06
C LEU A 726 53.36 -4.51 -11.44
N ASP A 727 54.51 -4.50 -10.74
CA ASP A 727 55.02 -5.69 -10.04
C ASP A 727 53.97 -6.20 -9.03
N LEU A 728 53.37 -5.31 -8.23
CA LEU A 728 52.34 -5.68 -7.26
C LEU A 728 51.09 -6.28 -7.95
N SER A 729 50.64 -5.65 -9.04
CA SER A 729 49.50 -6.14 -9.83
C SER A 729 49.73 -7.52 -10.44
N PHE A 730 50.95 -7.75 -10.96
CA PHE A 730 51.30 -9.06 -11.53
C PHE A 730 51.42 -10.13 -10.46
N LEU A 731 52.01 -9.81 -9.28
CA LEU A 731 52.15 -10.72 -8.14
C LEU A 731 50.77 -11.13 -7.61
N GLU A 732 49.88 -10.15 -7.39
CA GLU A 732 48.51 -10.42 -6.89
C GLU A 732 47.65 -11.20 -7.89
N SER A 733 47.83 -10.99 -9.20
CA SER A 733 47.10 -11.73 -10.22
C SER A 733 47.63 -13.13 -10.48
N GLY A 734 48.70 -13.54 -9.81
CA GLY A 734 49.35 -14.85 -10.01
C GLY A 734 49.96 -15.01 -11.43
N ARG A 735 50.27 -13.91 -12.15
CA ARG A 735 50.77 -13.96 -13.52
C ARG A 735 52.32 -13.92 -13.60
N VAL A 736 52.98 -13.88 -12.45
CA VAL A 736 54.44 -13.89 -12.37
C VAL A 736 54.92 -15.31 -12.51
N THR A 737 55.85 -15.55 -13.45
CA THR A 737 56.62 -16.82 -13.57
C THR A 737 57.89 -16.71 -12.74
N PHE A 738 58.06 -17.55 -11.75
CA PHE A 738 59.25 -17.62 -10.90
C PHE A 738 60.24 -18.63 -11.47
N ASN A 739 61.54 -18.23 -11.50
CA ASN A 739 62.62 -19.12 -11.91
C ASN A 739 63.18 -19.81 -10.66
N ILE A 740 62.70 -20.99 -10.37
CA ILE A 740 63.09 -21.75 -9.15
C ILE A 740 64.29 -22.58 -9.42
N ASP A 741 65.38 -22.18 -8.72
CA ASP A 741 66.70 -22.87 -8.75
C ASP A 741 67.16 -23.19 -7.33
N ARG A 742 68.14 -24.06 -7.21
CA ARG A 742 68.80 -24.32 -5.91
C ARG A 742 69.79 -23.22 -5.61
N VAL A 743 69.44 -22.31 -4.73
CA VAL A 743 70.18 -21.06 -4.43
C VAL A 743 70.82 -21.11 -3.06
N ARG A 744 72.09 -20.76 -2.92
CA ARG A 744 72.73 -20.54 -1.63
C ARG A 744 72.32 -19.14 -1.11
N LEU A 745 71.85 -19.05 0.13
CA LEU A 745 71.41 -17.80 0.72
C LEU A 745 72.50 -16.76 0.85
N VAL A 746 73.77 -17.20 1.01
CA VAL A 746 74.93 -16.34 1.09
C VAL A 746 75.08 -15.57 -0.25
N ASP A 747 74.93 -16.24 -1.42
CA ASP A 747 75.05 -15.62 -2.72
C ASP A 747 74.02 -14.53 -2.98
N VAL A 748 72.76 -14.75 -2.46
CA VAL A 748 71.70 -13.79 -2.52
C VAL A 748 71.99 -12.54 -1.69
N ILE A 749 72.50 -12.72 -0.47
CA ILE A 749 72.83 -11.63 0.42
C ILE A 749 73.98 -10.84 -0.09
N ASP A 750 75.11 -11.54 -0.60
CA ASP A 750 76.23 -10.86 -1.20
C ASP A 750 75.81 -10.05 -2.44
N ARG A 751 74.98 -10.55 -3.27
CA ARG A 751 74.40 -9.83 -4.42
C ARG A 751 73.55 -8.59 -3.95
N ALA A 752 72.72 -8.70 -2.94
CA ALA A 752 71.99 -7.59 -2.38
C ALA A 752 72.89 -6.51 -1.78
N LEU A 753 73.95 -6.90 -1.02
CA LEU A 753 74.91 -5.98 -0.44
C LEU A 753 75.74 -5.31 -1.52
N ALA A 754 76.22 -6.02 -2.55
CA ALA A 754 76.89 -5.41 -3.70
C ALA A 754 76.05 -4.38 -4.44
N SER A 755 74.76 -4.65 -4.61
CA SER A 755 73.78 -3.72 -5.22
C SER A 755 73.53 -2.48 -4.38
N THR A 756 73.67 -2.53 -3.05
CA THR A 756 73.40 -1.45 -2.09
C THR A 756 74.72 -0.83 -1.52
N GLU A 757 75.94 -1.24 -1.97
CA GLU A 757 77.23 -0.77 -1.48
C GLU A 757 77.38 0.74 -1.50
N GLY A 758 76.90 1.38 -2.60
CA GLY A 758 76.94 2.83 -2.74
C GLY A 758 76.05 3.56 -1.71
N LEU A 759 74.94 2.99 -1.36
CA LEU A 759 74.00 3.52 -0.32
C LEU A 759 74.60 3.35 1.10
N LEU A 760 75.16 2.19 1.38
CA LEU A 760 75.77 1.87 2.65
C LEU A 760 76.99 2.74 2.90
N THR A 761 77.83 2.93 1.92
CA THR A 761 79.05 3.79 1.99
C THR A 761 78.65 5.28 2.11
N ALA A 762 77.67 5.75 1.42
CA ALA A 762 77.18 7.14 1.48
C ALA A 762 76.56 7.49 2.86
N SER A 763 76.07 6.51 3.58
CA SER A 763 75.42 6.66 4.91
C SER A 763 76.33 6.21 6.05
N ASP A 764 77.55 5.83 5.81
CA ASP A 764 78.59 5.38 6.78
C ASP A 764 78.04 4.22 7.67
N ILE A 765 77.30 3.26 7.11
CA ILE A 765 76.69 2.15 7.83
C ILE A 765 77.63 0.91 7.74
N ALA A 766 78.00 0.43 8.92
CA ALA A 766 78.77 -0.81 9.03
C ALA A 766 77.83 -2.03 8.91
N VAL A 767 78.23 -3.04 8.13
CA VAL A 767 77.48 -4.27 7.95
C VAL A 767 78.13 -5.43 8.74
N ALA A 768 77.48 -5.89 9.80
CA ALA A 768 77.84 -7.10 10.52
C ALA A 768 77.32 -8.34 9.79
N ARG A 769 78.22 -9.15 9.22
CA ARG A 769 77.87 -10.33 8.41
C ARG A 769 77.93 -11.59 9.27
N ALA A 770 76.82 -11.90 9.95
CA ALA A 770 76.63 -13.07 10.82
C ALA A 770 76.27 -14.34 10.02
N TYR A 771 76.44 -14.37 8.74
CA TYR A 771 76.17 -15.50 7.82
C TYR A 771 77.39 -16.15 7.20
N GLN A 772 78.63 -15.63 7.45
CA GLN A 772 79.85 -16.13 6.87
C GLN A 772 80.10 -17.59 7.33
N GLY A 773 80.26 -18.50 6.34
CA GLY A 773 80.48 -19.92 6.59
C GLY A 773 79.16 -20.76 6.59
N SER A 774 77.98 -20.14 6.37
CA SER A 774 76.76 -20.88 6.15
C SER A 774 76.69 -21.44 4.71
N ASP A 775 76.39 -22.76 4.60
CA ASP A 775 76.19 -23.43 3.30
C ASP A 775 74.64 -23.75 3.06
N LEU A 776 73.78 -22.95 3.71
CA LEU A 776 72.35 -23.12 3.55
C LEU A 776 71.88 -22.80 2.14
N ALA A 777 71.26 -23.78 1.46
CA ALA A 777 70.70 -23.66 0.13
C ALA A 777 69.23 -24.09 0.15
N VAL A 778 68.41 -23.32 -0.54
CA VAL A 778 66.96 -23.54 -0.72
C VAL A 778 66.56 -23.53 -2.18
N GLU A 779 65.44 -24.16 -2.54
CA GLU A 779 64.92 -24.04 -3.89
C GLU A 779 64.01 -22.77 -3.93
N THR A 780 64.47 -21.72 -4.63
CA THR A 780 63.80 -20.43 -4.68
C THR A 780 64.22 -19.62 -5.91
N ASP A 781 63.60 -18.47 -6.16
CA ASP A 781 64.02 -17.53 -7.21
C ASP A 781 65.09 -16.57 -6.67
N PHE A 782 66.28 -16.68 -7.24
CA PHE A 782 67.45 -15.90 -6.83
C PHE A 782 67.21 -14.39 -6.90
N ASP A 783 66.71 -13.91 -8.05
CA ASP A 783 66.56 -12.47 -8.29
C ASP A 783 65.42 -11.88 -7.45
N ARG A 784 64.32 -12.60 -7.25
CA ARG A 784 63.19 -12.14 -6.42
C ARG A 784 63.56 -12.11 -4.94
N VAL A 785 64.29 -13.10 -4.42
CA VAL A 785 64.72 -13.05 -3.02
C VAL A 785 65.80 -11.97 -2.83
N ALA A 786 66.72 -11.80 -3.80
CA ALA A 786 67.66 -10.70 -3.76
C ALA A 786 66.94 -9.31 -3.77
N GLN A 787 65.88 -9.16 -4.53
CA GLN A 787 65.03 -7.95 -4.54
C GLN A 787 64.44 -7.67 -3.16
N VAL A 788 63.95 -8.71 -2.44
CA VAL A 788 63.43 -8.60 -1.07
C VAL A 788 64.52 -8.11 -0.12
N VAL A 789 65.73 -8.73 -0.16
CA VAL A 789 66.85 -8.36 0.70
C VAL A 789 67.33 -6.94 0.38
N ILE A 790 67.43 -6.54 -0.91
CA ILE A 790 67.79 -5.17 -1.33
C ILE A 790 66.81 -4.16 -0.76
N ASN A 791 65.49 -4.45 -0.81
CA ASN A 791 64.48 -3.57 -0.24
C ASN A 791 64.62 -3.42 1.30
N LEU A 792 64.87 -4.50 2.01
CA LEU A 792 65.09 -4.49 3.47
C LEU A 792 66.34 -3.72 3.85
N VAL A 793 67.49 -3.91 3.14
CA VAL A 793 68.71 -3.16 3.31
C VAL A 793 68.48 -1.66 3.04
N SER A 794 67.81 -1.34 1.94
CA SER A 794 67.48 0.04 1.61
C SER A 794 66.61 0.71 2.66
N ASN A 795 65.62 -0.01 3.22
CA ASN A 795 64.81 0.47 4.32
C ASN A 795 65.63 0.69 5.61
N ALA A 796 66.53 -0.24 5.94
CA ALA A 796 67.43 -0.09 7.07
C ALA A 796 68.34 1.16 6.93
N VAL A 797 68.83 1.45 5.71
CA VAL A 797 69.61 2.67 5.43
C VAL A 797 68.77 3.93 5.61
N LYS A 798 67.50 3.91 5.17
CA LYS A 798 66.62 5.08 5.24
C LYS A 798 66.06 5.37 6.63
N TYR A 799 65.72 4.32 7.36
CA TYR A 799 64.95 4.43 8.60
C TYR A 799 65.65 3.91 9.83
N GLY A 800 66.74 3.11 9.67
CA GLY A 800 67.46 2.41 10.68
C GLY A 800 68.67 3.14 11.25
N CYS A 801 68.91 4.45 10.94
CA CYS A 801 70.03 5.25 11.48
C CYS A 801 69.75 5.63 12.94
N GLY A 802 70.30 4.89 13.87
CA GLY A 802 70.36 5.21 15.31
C GLY A 802 71.74 5.81 15.70
N GLU A 803 72.04 5.86 17.04
CA GLU A 803 73.35 6.34 17.57
C GLU A 803 74.51 5.47 17.12
N VAL A 804 74.25 4.21 16.71
CA VAL A 804 75.20 3.29 16.15
C VAL A 804 74.73 2.84 14.77
N PRO A 805 75.36 3.33 13.68
CA PRO A 805 74.95 2.98 12.29
C PRO A 805 75.48 1.57 11.94
N GLU A 806 74.82 0.54 12.43
CA GLU A 806 75.17 -0.84 12.16
C GLU A 806 73.98 -1.64 11.67
N LEU A 807 74.18 -2.40 10.59
CA LEU A 807 73.19 -3.31 10.00
C LEU A 807 73.68 -4.74 10.18
N THR A 808 72.93 -5.58 10.89
CA THR A 808 73.25 -6.98 11.08
C THR A 808 72.45 -7.86 10.16
N ILE A 809 73.09 -8.71 9.33
CA ILE A 809 72.42 -9.73 8.53
C ILE A 809 72.88 -11.13 8.99
N SER A 810 71.87 -11.96 9.31
CA SER A 810 72.14 -13.33 9.73
C SER A 810 71.32 -14.33 8.92
N VAL A 811 71.79 -15.57 8.84
CA VAL A 811 71.08 -16.68 8.19
C VAL A 811 70.91 -17.81 9.21
N GLY A 812 69.72 -18.34 9.30
CA GLY A 812 69.38 -19.43 10.19
C GLY A 812 68.57 -20.53 9.55
N GLU A 813 68.60 -21.73 10.16
CA GLU A 813 67.77 -22.85 9.74
C GLU A 813 66.60 -23.01 10.69
N SER A 814 65.38 -23.32 10.19
CA SER A 814 64.21 -23.66 10.94
C SER A 814 63.71 -25.04 10.55
N GLU A 815 62.81 -25.62 11.35
CA GLU A 815 62.18 -26.95 11.05
C GLU A 815 61.52 -27.00 9.67
N SER A 816 60.98 -25.87 9.14
CA SER A 816 60.26 -25.78 7.88
C SER A 816 61.13 -25.27 6.71
N GLY A 817 62.34 -24.78 6.94
CA GLY A 817 63.15 -24.18 5.88
C GLY A 817 64.35 -23.35 6.43
N ALA A 818 64.64 -22.25 5.76
CA ALA A 818 65.70 -21.31 6.18
C ALA A 818 65.08 -19.90 6.33
N HIS A 819 65.80 -19.03 7.05
CA HIS A 819 65.45 -17.63 7.18
C HIS A 819 66.62 -16.69 7.03
N ILE A 820 66.39 -15.50 6.56
CA ILE A 820 67.30 -14.38 6.57
C ILE A 820 66.75 -13.32 7.49
N ASP A 821 67.53 -12.90 8.50
CA ASP A 821 67.21 -11.79 9.38
C ASP A 821 67.99 -10.56 8.96
N VAL A 822 67.35 -9.46 8.78
CA VAL A 822 67.94 -8.15 8.56
C VAL A 822 67.53 -7.24 9.68
N SER A 823 68.56 -6.88 10.55
CA SER A 823 68.33 -6.09 11.74
C SER A 823 69.03 -4.77 11.66
N ASP A 824 68.30 -3.69 11.91
CA ASP A 824 68.78 -2.31 12.04
C ASP A 824 68.82 -1.90 13.53
N HIS A 825 69.54 -0.79 13.86
CA HIS A 825 69.58 -0.18 15.17
C HIS A 825 68.86 1.17 15.23
N GLY A 826 67.79 1.32 14.45
CA GLY A 826 66.92 2.52 14.40
C GLY A 826 65.94 2.62 15.58
N PRO A 827 64.96 3.52 15.46
CA PRO A 827 63.95 3.74 16.53
C PRO A 827 62.96 2.59 16.67
N GLY A 828 63.01 1.60 15.78
CA GLY A 828 62.09 0.48 15.78
C GLY A 828 60.68 0.85 15.32
N ILE A 829 59.74 -0.11 15.38
CA ILE A 829 58.34 0.06 14.92
C ILE A 829 57.38 -0.11 16.09
N PRO A 830 56.52 0.88 16.40
CA PRO A 830 55.51 0.83 17.48
C PRO A 830 54.61 -0.40 17.37
N ALA A 831 54.22 -0.96 18.53
CA ALA A 831 53.41 -2.19 18.54
C ALA A 831 52.08 -2.11 17.81
N GLY A 832 51.44 -0.93 17.80
CA GLY A 832 50.17 -0.69 17.12
C GLY A 832 50.25 -0.59 15.59
N GLU A 833 51.47 -0.39 15.03
CA GLU A 833 51.69 -0.13 13.62
C GLU A 833 52.34 -1.33 12.90
N ARG A 834 52.66 -2.41 13.63
CA ARG A 834 53.39 -3.58 13.11
C ARG A 834 52.70 -4.36 12.00
N ASP A 835 51.38 -4.37 11.99
CA ASP A 835 50.59 -5.00 10.92
C ASP A 835 50.36 -4.03 9.76
N GLU A 836 50.27 -2.73 10.05
CA GLU A 836 50.04 -1.68 9.06
C GLU A 836 51.20 -1.44 8.09
N ILE A 837 52.48 -1.71 8.50
CA ILE A 837 53.66 -1.53 7.65
C ILE A 837 53.65 -2.41 6.38
N PHE A 838 52.86 -3.48 6.37
CA PHE A 838 52.68 -4.36 5.22
C PHE A 838 51.47 -3.99 4.36
N GLU A 839 50.66 -2.98 4.80
CA GLU A 839 49.56 -2.45 3.99
C GLU A 839 50.07 -1.58 2.84
N LYS A 840 49.35 -1.57 1.74
CA LYS A 840 49.71 -0.81 0.54
C LYS A 840 49.74 0.70 0.86
N PHE A 841 50.83 1.38 0.48
CA PHE A 841 51.08 2.80 0.71
C PHE A 841 51.18 3.22 2.18
N ALA A 842 51.39 2.30 3.10
CA ALA A 842 51.60 2.60 4.50
C ALA A 842 52.91 3.35 4.71
N ARG A 843 52.88 4.40 5.55
CA ARG A 843 54.05 5.18 5.95
C ARG A 843 53.99 5.46 7.44
N LEU A 844 55.10 5.27 8.17
CA LEU A 844 55.22 5.52 9.60
C LEU A 844 55.72 6.95 9.86
N GLY A 845 54.97 7.75 10.67
CA GLY A 845 55.41 9.06 11.17
C GLY A 845 55.39 10.22 10.18
N GLU A 846 55.53 11.46 10.75
CA GLU A 846 55.51 12.75 10.04
C GLU A 846 56.81 13.05 9.23
N ALA A 847 57.78 12.16 9.25
CA ALA A 847 59.06 12.40 8.56
C ALA A 847 58.86 12.22 7.04
N ASN A 848 58.67 13.34 6.34
CA ASN A 848 58.71 13.49 4.88
C ASN A 848 60.10 13.19 4.35
N LEU A 849 60.64 11.99 4.50
CA LEU A 849 61.81 11.52 3.75
C LEU A 849 61.35 11.23 2.32
N ALA A 850 61.63 12.21 1.44
CA ALA A 850 61.33 12.14 0.04
C ALA A 850 61.94 10.86 -0.58
N GLY A 851 61.09 9.96 -1.12
CA GLY A 851 61.62 8.95 -2.01
C GLY A 851 61.01 7.55 -1.98
N SER A 852 60.12 7.18 -1.06
CA SER A 852 59.49 5.83 -1.06
C SER A 852 57.93 5.90 -1.14
N ALA A 853 57.37 5.07 -2.03
CA ALA A 853 55.92 5.03 -2.27
C ALA A 853 55.12 4.19 -1.22
N GLY A 854 55.82 3.56 -0.26
CA GLY A 854 55.18 2.64 0.69
C GLY A 854 54.70 1.31 0.10
N LEU A 855 55.27 0.94 -1.06
CA LEU A 855 54.94 -0.33 -1.72
C LEU A 855 56.05 -1.40 -1.53
N GLY A 856 57.24 -1.05 -1.11
CA GLY A 856 58.36 -1.99 -1.01
C GLY A 856 58.12 -3.18 -0.06
N LEU A 857 57.65 -2.95 1.19
CA LEU A 857 57.34 -4.04 2.15
C LEU A 857 56.16 -4.89 1.68
N PRO A 858 55.01 -4.33 1.22
CA PRO A 858 53.95 -5.09 0.61
C PRO A 858 54.38 -6.00 -0.55
N ILE A 859 55.18 -5.45 -1.48
CA ILE A 859 55.72 -6.23 -2.62
C ILE A 859 56.64 -7.34 -2.13
N SER A 860 57.55 -7.02 -1.18
CA SER A 860 58.47 -8.02 -0.60
C SER A 860 57.71 -9.16 0.11
N ARG A 861 56.68 -8.87 0.85
CA ARG A 861 55.84 -9.88 1.47
C ARG A 861 55.06 -10.73 0.48
N GLU A 862 54.56 -10.11 -0.58
CA GLU A 862 53.81 -10.80 -1.65
C GLU A 862 54.74 -11.72 -2.47
N ILE A 863 55.99 -11.28 -2.76
CA ILE A 863 57.01 -12.15 -3.36
C ILE A 863 57.23 -13.38 -2.49
N MET A 864 57.44 -13.17 -1.18
CA MET A 864 57.70 -14.28 -0.27
C MET A 864 56.53 -15.24 -0.17
N ARG A 865 55.30 -14.74 -0.08
CA ARG A 865 54.09 -15.57 -0.06
C ARG A 865 53.92 -16.39 -1.34
N ASN A 866 54.17 -15.80 -2.50
CA ASN A 866 54.10 -16.51 -3.77
C ASN A 866 55.18 -17.61 -3.87
N LEU A 867 56.35 -17.48 -3.17
CA LEU A 867 57.38 -18.49 -3.07
C LEU A 867 57.13 -19.52 -1.94
N GLY A 868 55.99 -19.44 -1.27
CA GLY A 868 55.59 -20.33 -0.20
C GLY A 868 56.17 -20.02 1.17
N GLY A 869 56.80 -18.83 1.33
CA GLY A 869 57.37 -18.30 2.57
C GLY A 869 56.51 -17.15 3.15
N ASP A 870 57.11 -16.30 3.99
CA ASP A 870 56.55 -15.04 4.44
C ASP A 870 57.65 -14.04 4.83
N LEU A 871 57.26 -12.75 4.94
CA LEU A 871 58.10 -11.69 5.49
C LEU A 871 57.44 -11.18 6.77
N ILE A 872 58.12 -11.31 7.91
CA ILE A 872 57.58 -10.90 9.21
C ILE A 872 58.53 -9.94 9.93
N LEU A 873 57.97 -9.10 10.78
CA LEU A 873 58.69 -8.28 11.74
C LEU A 873 58.81 -9.05 13.08
N LEU A 874 60.03 -9.25 13.59
CA LEU A 874 60.24 -9.89 14.85
C LEU A 874 59.96 -8.92 16.02
N PRO A 875 59.32 -9.40 17.11
CA PRO A 875 59.08 -8.57 18.28
C PRO A 875 60.35 -8.40 19.13
N GLY A 876 60.67 -7.15 19.50
CA GLY A 876 61.71 -6.84 20.54
C GLY A 876 63.13 -6.56 19.98
N GLY A 877 63.86 -5.61 20.59
CA GLY A 877 65.22 -5.18 20.27
C GLY A 877 65.34 -3.66 20.15
N ALA A 878 66.52 -3.12 20.18
CA ALA A 878 66.80 -1.76 19.74
C ALA A 878 66.86 -1.77 18.20
N GLY A 879 65.84 -1.16 17.52
CA GLY A 879 65.69 -1.19 16.08
C GLY A 879 64.59 -2.15 15.54
N ALA A 880 64.52 -2.35 14.23
CA ALA A 880 63.62 -3.28 13.57
C ALA A 880 64.36 -4.52 13.01
N THR A 881 63.80 -5.69 13.19
CA THR A 881 64.33 -6.94 12.64
C THR A 881 63.27 -7.58 11.76
N PHE A 882 63.56 -7.60 10.45
CA PHE A 882 62.72 -8.29 9.47
C PHE A 882 63.26 -9.68 9.22
N ARG A 883 62.41 -10.69 9.33
CA ARG A 883 62.70 -12.08 8.98
C ARG A 883 62.05 -12.49 7.67
N VAL A 884 62.89 -12.87 6.71
CA VAL A 884 62.51 -13.47 5.43
C VAL A 884 62.46 -14.98 5.63
N ILE A 885 61.35 -15.59 5.57
CA ILE A 885 61.13 -17.05 5.76
C ILE A 885 61.07 -17.71 4.40
N LEU A 886 61.91 -18.73 4.19
CA LEU A 886 62.04 -19.46 2.94
C LEU A 886 61.79 -20.96 3.22
N PRO A 887 60.85 -21.61 2.56
CA PRO A 887 60.69 -23.06 2.66
C PRO A 887 61.85 -23.78 1.99
N ARG A 888 62.14 -25.02 2.36
CA ARG A 888 63.21 -25.81 1.71
C ARG A 888 62.98 -26.02 0.22
N ARG A 889 61.67 -26.11 -0.17
CA ARG A 889 61.21 -26.13 -1.56
C ARG A 889 60.14 -25.08 -1.77
N ALA A 890 60.28 -24.26 -2.75
CA ALA A 890 59.23 -23.27 -3.07
C ALA A 890 57.91 -23.97 -3.35
N ALA A 891 56.89 -23.68 -2.55
CA ALA A 891 55.52 -24.08 -2.80
C ALA A 891 54.84 -22.92 -3.51
N LEU A 892 54.74 -22.89 -4.84
CA LEU A 892 54.11 -21.84 -5.59
C LEU A 892 52.62 -21.75 -5.22
N SER A 893 52.23 -20.66 -4.63
CA SER A 893 50.83 -20.36 -4.29
C SER A 893 50.10 -19.86 -5.53
N GLY A 894 49.33 -20.74 -6.20
CA GLY A 894 48.33 -20.33 -7.19
C GLY A 894 48.38 -21.05 -8.52
N ALA A 895 47.27 -21.63 -8.94
CA ALA A 895 46.73 -21.87 -10.29
C ALA A 895 47.56 -22.55 -11.39
N ALA A 896 48.72 -23.10 -11.10
CA ALA A 896 49.54 -23.87 -12.08
C ALA A 896 49.57 -25.38 -11.82
N ALA A 897 48.70 -25.92 -10.92
CA ALA A 897 48.64 -27.36 -10.61
C ALA A 897 47.63 -28.16 -11.45
N ASP A 898 47.04 -27.60 -12.48
CA ASP A 898 46.04 -28.29 -13.35
C ASP A 898 46.50 -28.36 -14.82
N ALA A 899 47.74 -28.69 -15.03
CA ALA A 899 48.23 -29.11 -16.35
C ALA A 899 48.89 -30.50 -16.26
N ASP A 900 48.10 -31.50 -15.82
CA ASP A 900 48.40 -32.92 -16.05
C ASP A 900 47.60 -33.41 -17.27
N PRO A 901 48.18 -33.61 -18.45
CA PRO A 901 47.44 -33.95 -19.65
C PRO A 901 46.85 -35.37 -19.66
N ASP A 902 46.95 -36.15 -18.59
CA ASP A 902 46.59 -37.59 -18.62
C ASP A 902 45.31 -37.97 -17.87
N ARG A 903 44.52 -36.96 -17.33
CA ARG A 903 43.25 -37.25 -16.63
C ARG A 903 41.99 -37.07 -17.47
N SER A 904 42.09 -36.83 -18.79
CA SER A 904 40.88 -36.69 -19.65
C SER A 904 40.38 -38.00 -20.29
N ARG A 905 40.88 -39.19 -19.89
CA ARG A 905 40.46 -40.47 -20.50
C ARG A 905 39.62 -41.41 -19.63
N THR A 906 39.17 -41.02 -18.43
CA THR A 906 38.46 -41.94 -17.57
C THR A 906 37.12 -41.42 -17.03
N ARG A 907 36.43 -40.52 -17.79
CA ARG A 907 35.03 -40.09 -17.40
C ARG A 907 34.07 -40.08 -18.58
N ALA A 908 34.16 -41.10 -19.45
CA ALA A 908 33.19 -41.40 -20.48
C ALA A 908 32.80 -42.90 -20.43
N ALA A 909 32.53 -43.43 -19.24
CA ALA A 909 31.82 -44.70 -19.04
C ALA A 909 31.44 -44.84 -17.56
N ASN A 910 30.28 -44.23 -17.20
CA ASN A 910 29.24 -44.78 -16.29
C ASN A 910 28.08 -43.80 -16.24
#